data_5ecda17894d7648a0d50aa6c938ddbe7
#
_entry.id   5ecda17894d7648a0d50aa6c938ddbe7
#
_cell.length_a   1.000
_cell.length_b   1.000
_cell.length_c   1.000
_cell.angle_alpha   90.00
_cell.angle_beta   90.00
_cell.angle_gamma   90.00
#
_symmetry.space_group_name_H-M   'P 1'
#
loop_
_entity.id
_entity.type
_entity.pdbx_description
1 polymer ?
#
loop_
_entity_poly.entity_id
_entity_poly.type
_entity_poly.pdbx_seq_one_letter_code
_entity_poly.pdbx_strand_id
1 'polypeptide(L)'
;MSGETTPTPTPTKNDPTTRAVGSPRAERVAHALARDVRLPDGAGTLALVTIDNGLDHTKPTTFGPTGIAELTATLTSVRDRVRAGEVQAVAVTGKPYYLAAGADLTQVAGVTSREEALALGRGGHAAYGLLHDMGVPTFAFVNGVALGGGFELALNCDYRTAAADVRALALPETGLGLVPGWGGAYLVPRLVGVQDALDVILTRPAANKPFTAQQAERIGLVDVVLDTADFLEESVRWAARVLRGEVVVPRRELDDEATWRAVTDAARARLDATIHGSRPAPYRALDLVAHARDRSREEAFAAEDEALADLILSDEMRASVYAFGLVSGGKRPVGAPDAALARPVTRVGIVGAGLMAAQIALLLAQRLGVPVVMRDLDDERVAKGLEAVRSGVERLTSTGRLSPAAASRLLGSVRGTTDLADLADCDLVIEAVTEVLSLKKRVFAEVEQVVSPDAVLATNTSALSVTQMAADLQHPERVVGLHFFNPVAAMPLVEVVQAERTSPEALATGFAVASRLRKTAVLVADRPGFVVNRLLVLLLGVIVDAVEKGTPVEVADRALRPLGLPMPPFELFDLVGPAVGLHVLTSLREDLGERFPRSPGLARLVEDGTTVVLPAAGKGLPKPVDPAIQATFDAAREAEPLGEPLDEAGVLDSVLTALTREIGHMLDEGVVATPQQIDLCMILGAGWGFHLGGITPYLDRTGCSERVLGRRLLPDGVANVPTA
;
A
#
# COMPACT_ATOMS: atom_id res chain seq x y z
N MET A 1 40.84 35.77 -14.61
CA MET A 1 39.65 35.94 -13.79
C MET A 1 39.18 34.53 -13.38
N SER A 2 39.41 34.24 -12.16
CA SER A 2 39.34 32.93 -11.53
C SER A 2 37.89 32.48 -11.36
N GLY A 3 37.53 31.36 -12.00
CA GLY A 3 36.26 30.68 -11.75
C GLY A 3 36.35 29.82 -10.48
N GLU A 4 35.64 30.18 -9.45
CA GLU A 4 35.46 29.36 -8.28
C GLU A 4 34.49 28.23 -8.61
N THR A 5 35.02 27.02 -8.66
CA THR A 5 34.21 25.79 -8.67
C THR A 5 33.79 25.49 -7.24
N THR A 6 32.48 25.57 -6.98
CA THR A 6 31.86 25.09 -5.72
C THR A 6 32.11 23.59 -5.58
N PRO A 7 32.65 23.09 -4.46
CA PRO A 7 32.87 21.65 -4.28
C PRO A 7 31.56 20.93 -4.07
N THR A 8 31.35 19.87 -4.84
CA THR A 8 30.29 18.89 -4.64
C THR A 8 30.46 18.27 -3.25
N PRO A 9 29.42 18.19 -2.40
CA PRO A 9 29.54 17.59 -1.09
C PRO A 9 29.80 16.09 -1.21
N THR A 10 30.90 15.64 -0.66
CA THR A 10 31.26 14.22 -0.53
C THR A 10 30.26 13.56 0.41
N PRO A 11 29.62 12.44 0.04
CA PRO A 11 28.65 11.76 0.91
C PRO A 11 29.36 11.27 2.17
N THR A 12 28.88 11.70 3.32
CA THR A 12 29.36 11.24 4.62
C THR A 12 28.92 9.80 4.86
N LYS A 13 29.79 8.95 5.41
CA LYS A 13 29.54 7.52 5.73
C LYS A 13 28.30 7.24 6.63
N ASN A 14 27.57 8.25 7.04
CA ASN A 14 26.37 8.18 7.88
C ASN A 14 25.13 8.79 7.24
N ASP A 15 25.11 9.01 5.92
CA ASP A 15 23.89 9.44 5.23
C ASP A 15 22.83 8.34 5.30
N PRO A 16 21.69 8.58 5.95
CA PRO A 16 20.61 7.59 6.06
C PRO A 16 19.97 7.23 4.72
N THR A 17 20.21 7.99 3.66
CA THR A 17 19.70 7.73 2.31
C THR A 17 20.52 6.69 1.54
N THR A 18 21.78 6.48 1.91
CA THR A 18 22.70 5.51 1.27
C THR A 18 22.73 4.15 1.96
N ARG A 19 22.04 3.97 3.09
CA ARG A 19 21.92 2.65 3.69
C ARG A 19 20.96 1.80 2.85
N ALA A 20 21.53 0.83 2.14
CA ALA A 20 20.79 -0.21 1.47
C ALA A 20 19.66 -0.74 2.38
N VAL A 21 18.43 -0.79 1.86
CA VAL A 21 17.32 -1.52 2.46
C VAL A 21 17.65 -3.01 2.32
N GLY A 22 18.51 -3.55 3.10
CA GLY A 22 19.06 -4.90 2.97
C GLY A 22 20.38 -5.06 3.71
N SER A 23 20.96 -3.98 4.27
CA SER A 23 22.10 -4.18 5.18
C SER A 23 21.62 -4.98 6.39
N PRO A 24 22.27 -6.11 6.73
CA PRO A 24 21.88 -6.93 7.86
C PRO A 24 21.81 -6.05 9.11
N ARG A 25 20.61 -5.87 9.65
CA ARG A 25 20.43 -5.29 10.98
C ARG A 25 20.59 -6.41 11.98
N ALA A 26 21.20 -6.10 13.13
CA ALA A 26 21.16 -7.01 14.26
C ALA A 26 19.69 -7.40 14.53
N GLU A 27 19.43 -8.69 14.66
CA GLU A 27 18.10 -9.22 14.99
C GLU A 27 17.56 -8.57 16.26
N ARG A 28 16.30 -8.21 16.25
CA ARG A 28 15.56 -7.87 17.45
C ARG A 28 14.91 -9.13 17.95
N VAL A 29 15.56 -9.77 18.91
CA VAL A 29 15.15 -11.08 19.38
C VAL A 29 13.76 -11.03 19.99
N ALA A 30 12.88 -11.93 19.52
CA ALA A 30 11.61 -12.22 20.15
C ALA A 30 11.82 -13.27 21.23
N HIS A 31 11.77 -12.86 22.49
CA HIS A 31 11.92 -13.75 23.64
C HIS A 31 10.63 -14.53 23.89
N ALA A 32 10.73 -15.81 24.25
CA ALA A 32 9.63 -16.68 24.62
C ALA A 32 9.68 -16.96 26.12
N LEU A 33 8.86 -16.27 26.90
CA LEU A 33 8.87 -16.26 28.36
C LEU A 33 7.76 -17.15 28.90
N ALA A 34 8.09 -18.32 29.45
CA ALA A 34 7.14 -19.25 30.07
C ALA A 34 6.88 -18.91 31.54
N ARG A 35 5.60 -18.94 31.94
CA ARG A 35 5.18 -18.83 33.34
C ARG A 35 3.99 -19.75 33.62
N ASP A 36 3.86 -20.20 34.86
CA ASP A 36 2.75 -21.02 35.28
C ASP A 36 1.55 -20.18 35.70
N VAL A 37 0.39 -20.58 35.21
CA VAL A 37 -0.91 -20.01 35.57
C VAL A 37 -1.76 -21.15 36.14
N ARG A 38 -2.23 -21.00 37.39
CA ARG A 38 -3.15 -21.94 37.98
C ARG A 38 -4.51 -21.80 37.34
N LEU A 39 -5.00 -22.86 36.73
CA LEU A 39 -6.35 -22.88 36.13
C LEU A 39 -7.42 -22.92 37.21
N PRO A 40 -8.56 -22.22 37.04
CA PRO A 40 -9.67 -22.25 37.97
C PRO A 40 -10.29 -23.65 38.09
N ASP A 41 -11.05 -23.85 39.17
CA ASP A 41 -11.86 -25.03 39.42
C ASP A 41 -11.09 -26.36 39.36
N GLY A 42 -9.81 -26.34 39.70
CA GLY A 42 -9.00 -27.54 39.75
C GLY A 42 -8.59 -28.12 38.37
N ALA A 43 -8.70 -27.36 37.29
CA ALA A 43 -8.35 -27.83 35.96
C ALA A 43 -6.82 -27.98 35.73
N GLY A 44 -5.99 -27.69 36.77
CA GLY A 44 -4.54 -27.92 36.74
C GLY A 44 -3.70 -26.66 36.49
N THR A 45 -2.54 -26.86 35.89
CA THR A 45 -1.57 -25.77 35.57
C THR A 45 -1.48 -25.58 34.06
N LEU A 46 -1.55 -24.32 33.64
CA LEU A 46 -1.32 -23.90 32.27
C LEU A 46 0.06 -23.24 32.19
N ALA A 47 0.91 -23.70 31.29
CA ALA A 47 2.14 -22.98 30.94
C ALA A 47 1.80 -21.88 29.92
N LEU A 48 1.87 -20.61 30.35
CA LEU A 48 1.65 -19.45 29.47
C LEU A 48 2.99 -18.95 28.93
N VAL A 49 3.17 -19.06 27.62
CA VAL A 49 4.34 -18.58 26.89
C VAL A 49 4.02 -17.21 26.30
N THR A 50 4.70 -16.18 26.77
CA THR A 50 4.54 -14.81 26.28
C THR A 50 5.65 -14.47 25.29
N ILE A 51 5.29 -13.98 24.10
CA ILE A 51 6.22 -13.54 23.06
C ILE A 51 6.45 -12.03 23.20
N ASP A 52 7.67 -11.62 23.49
CA ASP A 52 8.02 -10.23 23.71
C ASP A 52 9.44 -9.92 23.22
N ASN A 53 9.63 -8.83 22.50
CA ASN A 53 10.95 -8.36 22.04
C ASN A 53 11.56 -7.28 22.93
N GLY A 54 11.04 -7.05 24.14
CA GLY A 54 11.54 -6.07 25.11
C GLY A 54 11.36 -4.60 24.69
N LEU A 55 10.69 -4.32 23.57
CA LEU A 55 10.39 -2.95 23.12
C LEU A 55 9.02 -2.51 23.61
N ASP A 56 8.76 -1.20 23.50
CA ASP A 56 7.44 -0.67 23.84
C ASP A 56 6.31 -1.31 23.00
N HIS A 57 5.08 -1.18 23.47
CA HIS A 57 3.88 -1.79 22.88
C HIS A 57 3.55 -1.27 21.46
N THR A 58 4.16 -0.16 21.01
CA THR A 58 3.96 0.36 19.65
C THR A 58 4.86 -0.33 18.61
N LYS A 59 5.83 -1.13 19.06
CA LYS A 59 6.77 -1.83 18.18
C LYS A 59 6.34 -3.28 18.01
N PRO A 60 6.13 -3.74 16.76
CA PRO A 60 5.75 -5.13 16.51
C PRO A 60 6.85 -6.10 16.98
N THR A 61 6.44 -7.29 17.42
CA THR A 61 7.33 -8.43 17.64
C THR A 61 7.40 -9.23 16.36
N THR A 62 8.63 -9.50 15.86
CA THR A 62 8.90 -10.31 14.67
C THR A 62 9.90 -11.39 15.01
N PHE A 63 9.82 -12.52 14.30
CA PHE A 63 10.73 -13.64 14.51
C PHE A 63 11.90 -13.61 13.53
N GLY A 64 13.10 -13.60 14.07
CA GLY A 64 14.32 -13.95 13.37
C GLY A 64 14.85 -15.32 13.83
N PRO A 65 16.01 -15.77 13.31
CA PRO A 65 16.57 -17.09 13.63
C PRO A 65 16.79 -17.32 15.15
N THR A 66 17.26 -16.32 15.88
CA THR A 66 17.47 -16.40 17.33
C THR A 66 16.15 -16.50 18.09
N GLY A 67 15.16 -15.70 17.71
CA GLY A 67 13.82 -15.75 18.31
C GLY A 67 13.13 -17.10 18.09
N ILE A 68 13.26 -17.70 16.92
CA ILE A 68 12.75 -19.07 16.64
C ILE A 68 13.49 -20.11 17.48
N ALA A 69 14.81 -19.99 17.64
CA ALA A 69 15.60 -20.90 18.49
C ALA A 69 15.18 -20.80 19.97
N GLU A 70 14.97 -19.59 20.51
CA GLU A 70 14.47 -19.39 21.87
C GLU A 70 13.06 -19.97 22.07
N LEU A 71 12.16 -19.75 21.11
CA LEU A 71 10.82 -20.33 21.16
C LEU A 71 10.88 -21.86 21.18
N THR A 72 11.73 -22.45 20.32
CA THR A 72 11.96 -23.90 20.27
C THR A 72 12.47 -24.44 21.61
N ALA A 73 13.46 -23.78 22.23
CA ALA A 73 14.01 -24.18 23.52
C ALA A 73 12.93 -24.09 24.62
N THR A 74 12.19 -23.00 24.68
CA THR A 74 11.12 -22.79 25.66
C THR A 74 10.00 -23.83 25.52
N LEU A 75 9.48 -24.06 24.29
CA LEU A 75 8.44 -25.06 24.06
C LEU A 75 8.94 -26.49 24.34
N THR A 76 10.19 -26.80 24.05
CA THR A 76 10.81 -28.09 24.42
C THR A 76 10.82 -28.29 25.93
N SER A 77 11.26 -27.28 26.69
CA SER A 77 11.26 -27.32 28.15
C SER A 77 9.84 -27.49 28.72
N VAL A 78 8.86 -26.77 28.14
CA VAL A 78 7.44 -26.92 28.54
C VAL A 78 6.92 -28.33 28.24
N ARG A 79 7.25 -28.89 27.06
CA ARG A 79 6.86 -30.26 26.69
C ARG A 79 7.46 -31.32 27.66
N ASP A 80 8.66 -31.14 28.14
CA ASP A 80 9.26 -32.06 29.11
C ASP A 80 8.51 -32.01 30.47
N ARG A 81 8.04 -30.82 30.86
CA ARG A 81 7.19 -30.64 32.04
C ARG A 81 5.77 -31.21 31.85
N VAL A 82 5.23 -31.14 30.64
CA VAL A 82 3.96 -31.83 30.27
C VAL A 82 4.13 -33.34 30.45
N ARG A 83 5.23 -33.92 29.94
CA ARG A 83 5.56 -35.34 30.10
C ARG A 83 5.74 -35.78 31.57
N ALA A 84 6.22 -34.86 32.41
CA ALA A 84 6.33 -35.06 33.85
C ALA A 84 4.98 -34.92 34.60
N GLY A 85 3.89 -34.53 33.90
CA GLY A 85 2.57 -34.33 34.51
C GLY A 85 2.41 -33.00 35.26
N GLU A 86 3.41 -32.09 35.19
CA GLU A 86 3.38 -30.81 35.89
C GLU A 86 2.47 -29.78 35.24
N VAL A 87 2.24 -29.89 33.91
CA VAL A 87 1.48 -28.96 33.05
C VAL A 87 0.36 -29.72 32.35
N GLN A 88 -0.87 -29.22 32.42
CA GLN A 88 -2.07 -29.81 31.83
C GLN A 88 -2.54 -29.08 30.58
N ALA A 89 -2.05 -27.87 30.32
CA ALA A 89 -2.32 -27.11 29.12
C ALA A 89 -1.17 -26.14 28.82
N VAL A 90 -1.04 -25.74 27.55
CA VAL A 90 -0.08 -24.73 27.12
C VAL A 90 -0.80 -23.62 26.39
N ALA A 91 -0.46 -22.38 26.65
CA ALA A 91 -0.97 -21.25 25.89
C ALA A 91 0.18 -20.34 25.40
N VAL A 92 -0.02 -19.79 24.20
CA VAL A 92 0.84 -18.73 23.67
C VAL A 92 0.09 -17.40 23.64
N THR A 93 0.75 -16.30 23.98
CA THR A 93 0.23 -14.94 23.91
C THR A 93 1.37 -13.97 23.59
N GLY A 94 1.08 -12.72 23.31
CA GLY A 94 2.10 -11.72 23.07
C GLY A 94 2.10 -10.59 24.09
N LYS A 95 3.01 -9.63 23.91
CA LYS A 95 2.96 -8.36 24.63
C LYS A 95 1.70 -7.56 24.26
N PRO A 96 1.32 -6.51 25.02
CA PRO A 96 0.14 -5.71 24.70
C PRO A 96 0.10 -5.27 23.24
N TYR A 97 -1.08 -5.42 22.59
CA TYR A 97 -1.43 -5.06 21.22
C TYR A 97 -0.79 -5.91 20.10
N TYR A 98 0.11 -6.84 20.41
CA TYR A 98 0.74 -7.72 19.41
C TYR A 98 0.86 -9.13 19.95
N LEU A 99 0.31 -10.12 19.23
CA LEU A 99 0.77 -11.50 19.41
C LEU A 99 2.15 -11.65 18.77
N ALA A 100 2.21 -11.50 17.45
CA ALA A 100 3.44 -11.38 16.66
C ALA A 100 3.10 -10.90 15.23
N ALA A 101 4.07 -10.26 14.56
CA ALA A 101 3.92 -9.74 13.21
C ALA A 101 4.74 -10.53 12.16
N GLY A 102 4.89 -11.83 12.38
CA GLY A 102 5.54 -12.75 11.44
C GLY A 102 7.07 -12.73 11.47
N ALA A 103 7.66 -13.21 10.39
CA ALA A 103 9.11 -13.22 10.22
C ALA A 103 9.68 -11.80 10.10
N ASP A 104 10.91 -11.59 10.57
CA ASP A 104 11.64 -10.34 10.33
C ASP A 104 12.06 -10.25 8.86
N LEU A 105 11.33 -9.44 8.09
CA LEU A 105 11.56 -9.27 6.65
C LEU A 105 12.98 -8.75 6.33
N THR A 106 13.64 -8.10 7.28
CA THR A 106 15.03 -7.64 7.08
C THR A 106 16.02 -8.80 7.13
N GLN A 107 15.73 -9.83 7.94
CA GLN A 107 16.50 -11.07 7.98
C GLN A 107 16.21 -11.93 6.76
N VAL A 108 14.92 -12.06 6.37
CA VAL A 108 14.51 -12.77 5.16
C VAL A 108 15.17 -12.15 3.91
N ALA A 109 15.20 -10.83 3.81
CA ALA A 109 15.89 -10.13 2.72
C ALA A 109 17.43 -10.31 2.75
N GLY A 110 18.02 -10.74 3.86
CA GLY A 110 19.44 -11.05 3.98
C GLY A 110 19.83 -12.44 3.47
N VAL A 111 18.86 -13.35 3.24
CA VAL A 111 19.12 -14.73 2.81
C VAL A 111 19.65 -14.74 1.37
N THR A 112 20.76 -15.41 1.11
CA THR A 112 21.41 -15.41 -0.20
C THR A 112 21.57 -16.80 -0.81
N SER A 113 21.32 -17.86 -0.02
CA SER A 113 21.41 -19.25 -0.50
C SER A 113 20.11 -20.02 -0.28
N ARG A 114 19.91 -21.05 -1.10
CA ARG A 114 18.76 -21.95 -0.97
C ARG A 114 18.79 -22.72 0.35
N GLU A 115 19.98 -23.07 0.84
CA GLU A 115 20.15 -23.77 2.11
C GLU A 115 19.66 -22.90 3.29
N GLU A 116 20.05 -21.63 3.32
CA GLU A 116 19.57 -20.68 4.31
C GLU A 116 18.05 -20.47 4.24
N ALA A 117 17.51 -20.36 3.02
CA ALA A 117 16.07 -20.20 2.79
C ALA A 117 15.27 -21.40 3.31
N LEU A 118 15.72 -22.62 3.00
CA LEU A 118 15.12 -23.86 3.51
C LEU A 118 15.26 -23.97 5.04
N ALA A 119 16.40 -23.57 5.60
CA ALA A 119 16.60 -23.59 7.05
C ALA A 119 15.62 -22.67 7.79
N LEU A 120 15.27 -21.52 7.19
CA LEU A 120 14.29 -20.59 7.74
C LEU A 120 12.88 -21.21 7.79
N GLY A 121 12.41 -21.82 6.70
CA GLY A 121 11.12 -22.52 6.63
C GLY A 121 11.06 -23.67 7.64
N ARG A 122 12.02 -24.59 7.58
CA ARG A 122 12.12 -25.77 8.47
C ARG A 122 12.23 -25.38 9.94
N GLY A 123 12.94 -24.29 10.26
CA GLY A 123 13.08 -23.80 11.62
C GLY A 123 11.75 -23.38 12.24
N GLY A 124 10.93 -22.64 11.48
CA GLY A 124 9.58 -22.25 11.91
C GLY A 124 8.62 -23.43 12.03
N HIS A 125 8.61 -24.33 11.05
CA HIS A 125 7.81 -25.56 11.11
C HIS A 125 8.16 -26.45 12.30
N ALA A 126 9.47 -26.61 12.59
CA ALA A 126 9.93 -27.38 13.74
C ALA A 126 9.52 -26.74 15.09
N ALA A 127 9.66 -25.41 15.20
CA ALA A 127 9.26 -24.68 16.41
C ALA A 127 7.76 -24.77 16.67
N TYR A 128 6.94 -24.50 15.64
CA TYR A 128 5.48 -24.48 15.78
C TYR A 128 4.88 -25.89 15.86
N GLY A 129 5.52 -26.86 15.24
CA GLY A 129 5.17 -28.28 15.36
C GLY A 129 5.18 -28.80 16.80
N LEU A 130 6.03 -28.22 17.66
CA LEU A 130 6.03 -28.55 19.10
C LEU A 130 4.70 -28.27 19.78
N LEU A 131 3.92 -27.28 19.34
CA LEU A 131 2.58 -26.99 19.87
C LEU A 131 1.60 -28.11 19.49
N HIS A 132 1.65 -28.57 18.24
CA HIS A 132 0.83 -29.69 17.79
C HIS A 132 1.17 -31.00 18.54
N ASP A 133 2.46 -31.24 18.78
CA ASP A 133 2.96 -32.47 19.40
C ASP A 133 3.12 -32.33 20.93
N MET A 134 2.44 -31.37 21.53
CA MET A 134 2.62 -31.04 22.96
C MET A 134 2.12 -32.16 23.89
N GLY A 135 1.11 -32.92 23.48
CA GLY A 135 0.52 -34.01 24.26
C GLY A 135 -0.54 -33.56 25.28
N VAL A 136 -0.82 -32.27 25.37
CA VAL A 136 -1.93 -31.64 26.12
C VAL A 136 -2.54 -30.53 25.25
N PRO A 137 -3.79 -30.09 25.53
CA PRO A 137 -4.43 -29.04 24.77
C PRO A 137 -3.61 -27.75 24.73
N THR A 138 -3.49 -27.18 23.52
CA THR A 138 -2.75 -25.95 23.26
C THR A 138 -3.67 -24.82 22.86
N PHE A 139 -3.39 -23.62 23.35
CA PHE A 139 -4.22 -22.44 23.17
C PHE A 139 -3.40 -21.28 22.59
N ALA A 140 -3.98 -20.48 21.72
CA ALA A 140 -3.48 -19.16 21.37
C ALA A 140 -4.41 -18.10 21.96
N PHE A 141 -3.92 -17.29 22.87
CA PHE A 141 -4.62 -16.14 23.41
C PHE A 141 -4.20 -14.89 22.60
N VAL A 142 -4.95 -14.61 21.54
CA VAL A 142 -4.62 -13.56 20.56
C VAL A 142 -5.03 -12.20 21.11
N ASN A 143 -4.10 -11.58 21.82
CA ASN A 143 -4.30 -10.31 22.54
C ASN A 143 -4.05 -9.06 21.69
N GLY A 144 -3.78 -9.22 20.39
CA GLY A 144 -3.47 -8.11 19.50
C GLY A 144 -3.21 -8.56 18.07
N VAL A 145 -2.51 -7.73 17.33
CA VAL A 145 -2.13 -7.98 15.93
C VAL A 145 -1.40 -9.31 15.78
N ALA A 146 -1.86 -10.15 14.85
CA ALA A 146 -1.21 -11.41 14.47
C ALA A 146 -1.14 -11.50 12.93
N LEU A 147 0.07 -11.41 12.39
CA LEU A 147 0.29 -11.38 10.95
C LEU A 147 1.32 -12.44 10.53
N GLY A 148 1.09 -13.06 9.36
CA GLY A 148 2.01 -14.03 8.79
C GLY A 148 2.38 -15.13 9.76
N GLY A 149 3.67 -15.44 9.88
CA GLY A 149 4.18 -16.42 10.84
C GLY A 149 3.72 -16.20 12.29
N GLY A 150 3.37 -14.96 12.69
CA GLY A 150 2.77 -14.69 13.99
C GLY A 150 1.33 -15.20 14.11
N PHE A 151 0.57 -15.21 13.01
CA PHE A 151 -0.74 -15.84 12.98
C PHE A 151 -0.62 -17.35 12.79
N GLU A 152 0.36 -17.83 12.03
CA GLU A 152 0.67 -19.24 11.88
C GLU A 152 1.04 -19.91 13.23
N LEU A 153 1.69 -19.18 14.15
CA LEU A 153 1.89 -19.62 15.54
C LEU A 153 0.55 -19.95 16.22
N ALA A 154 -0.44 -19.07 16.09
CA ALA A 154 -1.78 -19.30 16.63
C ALA A 154 -2.52 -20.45 15.92
N LEU A 155 -2.35 -20.60 14.60
CA LEU A 155 -2.95 -21.68 13.82
C LEU A 155 -2.40 -23.07 14.18
N ASN A 156 -1.18 -23.16 14.69
CA ASN A 156 -0.58 -24.40 15.16
C ASN A 156 -1.05 -24.84 16.58
N CYS A 157 -1.84 -24.00 17.29
CA CYS A 157 -2.52 -24.39 18.53
C CYS A 157 -3.86 -25.07 18.24
N ASP A 158 -4.34 -25.91 19.17
CA ASP A 158 -5.66 -26.55 19.06
C ASP A 158 -6.79 -25.53 19.11
N TYR A 159 -6.67 -24.51 19.97
CA TYR A 159 -7.71 -23.52 20.26
C TYR A 159 -7.19 -22.08 20.16
N ARG A 160 -8.08 -21.14 19.78
CA ARG A 160 -7.76 -19.72 19.63
C ARG A 160 -8.84 -18.84 20.25
N THR A 161 -8.49 -18.03 21.25
CA THR A 161 -9.31 -16.91 21.70
C THR A 161 -8.76 -15.62 21.12
N ALA A 162 -9.60 -14.60 20.87
CA ALA A 162 -9.16 -13.29 20.44
C ALA A 162 -9.81 -12.16 21.23
N ALA A 163 -9.05 -11.10 21.54
CA ALA A 163 -9.61 -9.91 22.15
C ALA A 163 -10.50 -9.16 21.15
N ALA A 164 -11.61 -8.61 21.62
CA ALA A 164 -12.65 -7.99 20.78
C ALA A 164 -12.17 -6.78 19.96
N ASP A 165 -11.12 -6.11 20.39
CA ASP A 165 -10.54 -4.97 19.71
C ASP A 165 -9.42 -5.32 18.71
N VAL A 166 -9.09 -6.60 18.53
CA VAL A 166 -8.12 -7.06 17.53
C VAL A 166 -8.63 -6.76 16.11
N ARG A 167 -7.87 -5.99 15.37
CA ARG A 167 -8.24 -5.45 14.06
C ARG A 167 -7.40 -5.97 12.91
N ALA A 168 -6.39 -6.81 13.19
CA ALA A 168 -5.48 -7.30 12.16
C ALA A 168 -5.04 -8.74 12.45
N LEU A 169 -5.76 -9.68 11.85
CA LEU A 169 -5.41 -11.08 11.72
C LEU A 169 -5.27 -11.37 10.22
N ALA A 170 -4.09 -11.80 9.76
CA ALA A 170 -3.88 -12.03 8.33
C ALA A 170 -2.67 -12.92 8.03
N LEU A 171 -2.70 -13.50 6.83
CA LEU A 171 -1.54 -14.11 6.16
C LEU A 171 -1.19 -13.24 4.93
N PRO A 172 -0.38 -12.18 5.09
CA PRO A 172 -0.14 -11.19 4.03
C PRO A 172 0.94 -11.60 3.02
N GLU A 173 1.50 -12.79 3.13
CA GLU A 173 2.71 -13.27 2.45
C GLU A 173 2.63 -13.12 0.94
N THR A 174 1.49 -13.47 0.31
CA THR A 174 1.32 -13.37 -1.15
C THR A 174 1.35 -11.94 -1.68
N GLY A 175 1.03 -10.96 -0.83
CA GLY A 175 1.20 -9.53 -1.11
C GLY A 175 2.65 -9.04 -1.01
N LEU A 176 3.52 -9.84 -0.37
CA LEU A 176 4.94 -9.55 -0.17
C LEU A 176 5.86 -10.42 -1.04
N GLY A 177 5.29 -11.18 -2.00
CA GLY A 177 6.06 -12.06 -2.86
C GLY A 177 6.48 -13.39 -2.21
N LEU A 178 5.82 -13.79 -1.11
CA LEU A 178 6.07 -15.02 -0.36
C LEU A 178 4.79 -15.87 -0.28
N VAL A 179 4.89 -17.05 0.32
CA VAL A 179 3.75 -17.89 0.72
C VAL A 179 3.70 -17.98 2.25
N PRO A 180 2.53 -18.28 2.86
CA PRO A 180 2.50 -18.76 4.24
C PRO A 180 3.40 -19.98 4.35
N GLY A 181 4.47 -19.86 5.12
CA GLY A 181 5.57 -20.84 5.08
C GLY A 181 5.84 -21.53 6.41
N TRP A 182 4.93 -21.41 7.41
CA TRP A 182 5.01 -22.09 8.70
C TRP A 182 3.69 -22.82 9.04
N GLY A 183 3.06 -23.37 7.99
CA GLY A 183 1.87 -24.21 8.07
C GLY A 183 0.58 -23.57 7.58
N GLY A 184 0.57 -22.28 7.24
CA GLY A 184 -0.65 -21.55 6.91
C GLY A 184 -1.38 -22.08 5.69
N ALA A 185 -0.67 -22.49 4.63
CA ALA A 185 -1.28 -23.03 3.42
C ALA A 185 -1.91 -24.42 3.62
N TYR A 186 -1.45 -25.17 4.63
CA TYR A 186 -2.01 -26.47 5.01
C TYR A 186 -3.10 -26.37 6.08
N LEU A 187 -2.90 -25.57 7.13
CA LEU A 187 -3.75 -25.52 8.31
C LEU A 187 -5.05 -24.74 8.05
N VAL A 188 -4.96 -23.60 7.35
CA VAL A 188 -6.13 -22.73 7.13
C VAL A 188 -7.25 -23.44 6.37
N PRO A 189 -7.02 -24.12 5.22
CA PRO A 189 -8.12 -24.78 4.50
C PRO A 189 -8.75 -25.94 5.28
N ARG A 190 -8.01 -26.54 6.22
CA ARG A 190 -8.56 -27.55 7.13
C ARG A 190 -9.42 -26.95 8.24
N LEU A 191 -9.11 -25.72 8.63
CA LEU A 191 -9.82 -25.03 9.71
C LEU A 191 -11.12 -24.38 9.22
N VAL A 192 -11.08 -23.67 8.07
CA VAL A 192 -12.20 -22.83 7.59
C VAL A 192 -12.82 -23.31 6.26
N GLY A 193 -12.27 -24.34 5.63
CA GLY A 193 -12.63 -24.81 4.29
C GLY A 193 -11.86 -24.09 3.19
N VAL A 194 -11.83 -24.70 2.00
CA VAL A 194 -10.97 -24.25 0.89
C VAL A 194 -11.37 -22.87 0.36
N GLN A 195 -12.66 -22.54 0.32
CA GLN A 195 -13.14 -21.24 -0.19
C GLN A 195 -12.68 -20.07 0.69
N ASP A 196 -12.89 -20.18 2.01
CA ASP A 196 -12.48 -19.12 2.95
C ASP A 196 -10.95 -19.07 3.09
N ALA A 197 -10.27 -20.22 2.95
CA ALA A 197 -8.80 -20.25 2.94
C ALA A 197 -8.19 -19.45 1.78
N LEU A 198 -8.78 -19.54 0.58
CA LEU A 198 -8.33 -18.72 -0.55
C LEU A 198 -8.65 -17.23 -0.37
N ASP A 199 -9.72 -16.88 0.37
CA ASP A 199 -9.94 -15.49 0.79
C ASP A 199 -8.83 -15.01 1.74
N VAL A 200 -8.47 -15.82 2.74
CA VAL A 200 -7.41 -15.53 3.72
C VAL A 200 -6.04 -15.36 3.04
N ILE A 201 -5.69 -16.27 2.13
CA ILE A 201 -4.32 -16.41 1.59
C ILE A 201 -4.11 -15.58 0.31
N LEU A 202 -5.14 -15.35 -0.50
CA LEU A 202 -5.02 -14.68 -1.80
C LEU A 202 -5.78 -13.35 -1.86
N THR A 203 -7.10 -13.36 -1.60
CA THR A 203 -7.96 -12.21 -1.88
C THR A 203 -7.69 -11.04 -0.93
N ARG A 204 -7.64 -11.31 0.36
CA ARG A 204 -7.43 -10.27 1.39
C ARG A 204 -6.02 -9.69 1.39
N PRO A 205 -4.96 -10.49 1.24
CA PRO A 205 -3.61 -9.94 1.04
C PRO A 205 -3.51 -9.01 -0.17
N ALA A 206 -4.08 -9.40 -1.31
CA ALA A 206 -4.11 -8.56 -2.51
C ALA A 206 -4.84 -7.22 -2.29
N ALA A 207 -5.86 -7.21 -1.42
CA ALA A 207 -6.64 -6.02 -1.07
C ALA A 207 -6.10 -5.28 0.18
N ASN A 208 -5.05 -5.78 0.82
CA ASN A 208 -4.52 -5.31 2.11
C ASN A 208 -5.64 -5.14 3.17
N LYS A 209 -6.47 -6.18 3.35
CA LYS A 209 -7.64 -6.19 4.23
C LYS A 209 -7.56 -7.30 5.28
N PRO A 210 -6.86 -7.09 6.40
CA PRO A 210 -6.83 -8.06 7.49
C PRO A 210 -8.24 -8.30 8.07
N PHE A 211 -8.42 -9.43 8.77
CA PHE A 211 -9.63 -9.72 9.53
C PHE A 211 -9.63 -8.97 10.86
N THR A 212 -10.81 -8.53 11.31
CA THR A 212 -11.04 -8.24 12.72
C THR A 212 -11.30 -9.56 13.48
N ALA A 213 -11.21 -9.52 14.81
CA ALA A 213 -11.55 -10.69 15.65
C ALA A 213 -12.92 -11.28 15.29
N GLN A 214 -13.96 -10.42 15.20
CA GLN A 214 -15.34 -10.84 14.88
C GLN A 214 -15.48 -11.42 13.46
N GLN A 215 -14.69 -10.94 12.51
CA GLN A 215 -14.68 -11.51 11.16
C GLN A 215 -14.00 -12.87 11.14
N ALA A 216 -12.91 -13.02 11.90
CA ALA A 216 -12.17 -14.28 12.03
C ALA A 216 -13.00 -15.36 12.74
N GLU A 217 -13.74 -15.00 13.81
CA GLU A 217 -14.65 -15.88 14.51
C GLU A 217 -15.76 -16.42 13.60
N ARG A 218 -16.37 -15.52 12.79
CA ARG A 218 -17.47 -15.92 11.88
C ARG A 218 -17.09 -16.99 10.87
N ILE A 219 -15.82 -17.08 10.46
CA ILE A 219 -15.34 -18.10 9.52
C ILE A 219 -14.59 -19.24 10.21
N GLY A 220 -14.43 -19.19 11.55
CA GLY A 220 -13.79 -20.24 12.33
C GLY A 220 -12.26 -20.16 12.42
N LEU A 221 -11.64 -19.04 12.00
CA LEU A 221 -10.21 -18.79 12.25
C LEU A 221 -9.90 -18.60 13.74
N VAL A 222 -10.88 -18.12 14.50
CA VAL A 222 -10.85 -17.92 15.95
C VAL A 222 -12.08 -18.62 16.53
N ASP A 223 -11.91 -19.31 17.65
CA ASP A 223 -12.97 -20.11 18.27
C ASP A 223 -13.93 -19.26 19.12
N VAL A 224 -13.41 -18.20 19.77
CA VAL A 224 -14.23 -17.27 20.57
C VAL A 224 -13.57 -15.90 20.66
N VAL A 225 -14.40 -14.86 20.60
CA VAL A 225 -14.02 -13.47 20.85
C VAL A 225 -14.45 -13.09 22.26
N LEU A 226 -13.50 -12.56 23.05
CA LEU A 226 -13.69 -12.19 24.45
C LEU A 226 -13.50 -10.68 24.64
N ASP A 227 -14.08 -10.12 25.71
CA ASP A 227 -13.94 -8.71 26.02
C ASP A 227 -12.46 -8.34 26.24
N THR A 228 -12.05 -7.19 25.71
CA THR A 228 -10.64 -6.75 25.77
C THR A 228 -10.20 -6.41 27.18
N ALA A 229 -11.11 -5.91 28.04
CA ALA A 229 -10.76 -5.47 29.39
C ALA A 229 -10.20 -6.63 30.25
N ASP A 230 -10.84 -7.82 30.17
CA ASP A 230 -10.52 -9.00 30.97
C ASP A 230 -10.01 -10.16 30.07
N PHE A 231 -9.49 -9.84 28.88
CA PHE A 231 -9.20 -10.82 27.85
C PHE A 231 -8.37 -12.01 28.32
N LEU A 232 -7.23 -11.77 29.00
CA LEU A 232 -6.33 -12.85 29.40
C LEU A 232 -6.98 -13.73 30.46
N GLU A 233 -7.65 -13.14 31.41
CA GLU A 233 -8.34 -13.84 32.50
C GLU A 233 -9.50 -14.68 31.97
N GLU A 234 -10.33 -14.12 31.08
CA GLU A 234 -11.40 -14.85 30.42
C GLU A 234 -10.89 -15.97 29.50
N SER A 235 -9.75 -15.76 28.82
CA SER A 235 -9.10 -16.82 28.03
C SER A 235 -8.64 -17.98 28.91
N VAL A 236 -8.09 -17.70 30.09
CA VAL A 236 -7.69 -18.74 31.08
C VAL A 236 -8.91 -19.47 31.63
N ARG A 237 -10.02 -18.78 31.94
CA ARG A 237 -11.30 -19.39 32.37
C ARG A 237 -11.89 -20.26 31.26
N TRP A 238 -11.87 -19.77 30.02
CA TRP A 238 -12.36 -20.51 28.86
C TRP A 238 -11.53 -21.78 28.61
N ALA A 239 -10.22 -21.71 28.70
CA ALA A 239 -9.32 -22.87 28.59
C ALA A 239 -9.62 -23.92 29.68
N ALA A 240 -9.84 -23.50 30.93
CA ALA A 240 -10.24 -24.41 32.01
C ALA A 240 -11.58 -25.13 31.72
N ARG A 241 -12.56 -24.43 31.15
CA ARG A 241 -13.86 -25.01 30.72
C ARG A 241 -13.69 -26.00 29.57
N VAL A 242 -12.81 -25.73 28.62
CA VAL A 242 -12.47 -26.69 27.55
C VAL A 242 -11.85 -27.95 28.13
N LEU A 243 -10.89 -27.81 29.03
CA LEU A 243 -10.22 -28.94 29.67
C LEU A 243 -11.19 -29.83 30.48
N ARG A 244 -12.23 -29.23 31.09
CA ARG A 244 -13.28 -29.97 31.81
C ARG A 244 -14.37 -30.53 30.92
N GLY A 245 -14.30 -30.29 29.61
CA GLY A 245 -15.34 -30.74 28.66
C GLY A 245 -16.63 -29.93 28.71
N GLU A 246 -16.67 -28.79 29.41
CA GLU A 246 -17.82 -27.89 29.50
C GLU A 246 -18.02 -27.06 28.22
N VAL A 247 -16.94 -26.87 27.46
CA VAL A 247 -16.93 -26.22 26.16
C VAL A 247 -16.40 -27.20 25.13
N VAL A 248 -17.22 -27.49 24.12
CA VAL A 248 -16.84 -28.28 22.95
C VAL A 248 -16.82 -27.37 21.75
N VAL A 249 -15.64 -27.18 21.14
CA VAL A 249 -15.51 -26.40 19.92
C VAL A 249 -15.76 -27.30 18.72
N PRO A 250 -16.82 -27.04 17.93
CA PRO A 250 -17.07 -27.83 16.74
C PRO A 250 -15.97 -27.65 15.73
N ARG A 251 -15.48 -28.75 15.16
CA ARG A 251 -14.49 -28.71 14.08
C ARG A 251 -15.17 -29.01 12.75
N ARG A 252 -14.83 -28.25 11.73
CA ARG A 252 -15.32 -28.43 10.38
C ARG A 252 -14.80 -29.76 9.80
N GLU A 253 -15.64 -30.48 9.08
CA GLU A 253 -15.20 -31.57 8.22
C GLU A 253 -14.45 -31.01 6.98
N LEU A 254 -13.51 -31.79 6.49
CA LEU A 254 -12.76 -31.43 5.29
C LEU A 254 -13.70 -31.42 4.08
N ASP A 255 -13.61 -30.38 3.25
CA ASP A 255 -14.40 -30.30 2.01
C ASP A 255 -14.09 -31.51 1.10
N ASP A 256 -15.09 -32.00 0.38
CA ASP A 256 -14.91 -33.12 -0.55
C ASP A 256 -13.99 -32.73 -1.74
N GLU A 257 -13.46 -33.75 -2.44
CA GLU A 257 -12.50 -33.56 -3.53
C GLU A 257 -13.07 -32.73 -4.67
N ALA A 258 -14.36 -32.91 -5.00
CA ALA A 258 -14.99 -32.19 -6.12
C ALA A 258 -15.13 -30.70 -5.81
N THR A 259 -15.58 -30.37 -4.58
CA THR A 259 -15.66 -29.00 -4.08
C THR A 259 -14.27 -28.36 -4.05
N TRP A 260 -13.27 -29.06 -3.51
CA TRP A 260 -11.91 -28.55 -3.41
C TRP A 260 -11.33 -28.19 -4.77
N ARG A 261 -11.43 -29.12 -5.75
CA ARG A 261 -10.97 -28.92 -7.12
C ARG A 261 -11.70 -27.77 -7.79
N ALA A 262 -13.04 -27.71 -7.73
CA ALA A 262 -13.82 -26.68 -8.36
C ALA A 262 -13.44 -25.27 -7.85
N VAL A 263 -13.21 -25.11 -6.53
CA VAL A 263 -12.85 -23.85 -5.90
C VAL A 263 -11.42 -23.43 -6.29
N THR A 264 -10.46 -24.36 -6.29
CA THR A 264 -9.07 -24.05 -6.68
C THR A 264 -8.93 -23.76 -8.16
N ASP A 265 -9.67 -24.45 -9.04
CA ASP A 265 -9.69 -24.19 -10.49
C ASP A 265 -10.29 -22.78 -10.78
N ALA A 266 -11.38 -22.42 -10.11
CA ALA A 266 -11.99 -21.10 -10.22
C ALA A 266 -11.02 -19.99 -9.74
N ALA A 267 -10.28 -20.23 -8.67
CA ALA A 267 -9.27 -19.30 -8.16
C ALA A 267 -8.11 -19.14 -9.17
N ARG A 268 -7.67 -20.22 -9.81
CA ARG A 268 -6.64 -20.18 -10.86
C ARG A 268 -7.11 -19.36 -12.05
N ALA A 269 -8.30 -19.65 -12.57
CA ALA A 269 -8.89 -18.90 -13.68
C ALA A 269 -9.00 -17.39 -13.35
N ARG A 270 -9.31 -17.05 -12.09
CA ARG A 270 -9.35 -15.66 -11.63
C ARG A 270 -7.96 -15.03 -11.60
N LEU A 271 -6.93 -15.72 -11.07
CA LEU A 271 -5.55 -15.22 -11.09
C LEU A 271 -5.08 -14.99 -12.53
N ASP A 272 -5.35 -15.96 -13.44
CA ASP A 272 -4.99 -15.86 -14.86
C ASP A 272 -5.66 -14.62 -15.50
N ALA A 273 -6.92 -14.36 -15.18
CA ALA A 273 -7.67 -13.22 -15.70
C ALA A 273 -7.25 -11.85 -15.12
N THR A 274 -6.60 -11.83 -13.94
CA THR A 274 -6.31 -10.57 -13.23
C THR A 274 -4.83 -10.21 -13.18
N ILE A 275 -3.94 -11.20 -13.04
CA ILE A 275 -2.50 -10.96 -12.89
C ILE A 275 -1.64 -11.64 -13.96
N HIS A 276 -2.22 -12.46 -14.84
CA HIS A 276 -1.59 -13.00 -16.05
C HIS A 276 -0.17 -13.59 -15.83
N GLY A 277 0.08 -14.27 -14.70
CA GLY A 277 1.38 -14.84 -14.37
C GLY A 277 2.44 -13.85 -13.87
N SER A 278 2.17 -12.55 -13.81
CA SER A 278 3.16 -11.52 -13.46
C SER A 278 3.69 -11.59 -12.01
N ARG A 279 2.96 -12.27 -11.12
CA ARG A 279 3.32 -12.45 -9.70
C ARG A 279 3.34 -13.92 -9.34
N PRO A 280 4.50 -14.54 -9.08
CA PRO A 280 4.58 -15.98 -8.82
C PRO A 280 3.98 -16.42 -7.47
N ALA A 281 4.10 -15.60 -6.42
CA ALA A 281 3.68 -15.99 -5.08
C ALA A 281 2.20 -16.39 -4.93
N PRO A 282 1.19 -15.66 -5.50
CA PRO A 282 -0.20 -16.11 -5.48
C PRO A 282 -0.43 -17.47 -6.12
N TYR A 283 0.26 -17.77 -7.24
CA TYR A 283 0.16 -19.08 -7.90
C TYR A 283 0.76 -20.19 -7.06
N ARG A 284 1.95 -19.95 -6.48
CA ARG A 284 2.61 -20.92 -5.60
C ARG A 284 1.75 -21.21 -4.35
N ALA A 285 1.15 -20.18 -3.75
CA ALA A 285 0.23 -20.36 -2.63
C ALA A 285 -1.03 -21.14 -3.02
N LEU A 286 -1.60 -20.88 -4.19
CA LEU A 286 -2.72 -21.63 -4.73
C LEU A 286 -2.35 -23.10 -4.96
N ASP A 287 -1.16 -23.40 -5.51
CA ASP A 287 -0.67 -24.77 -5.71
C ASP A 287 -0.51 -25.51 -4.37
N LEU A 288 0.01 -24.85 -3.34
CA LEU A 288 0.10 -25.43 -1.99
C LEU A 288 -1.30 -25.80 -1.44
N VAL A 289 -2.25 -24.87 -1.52
CA VAL A 289 -3.64 -25.09 -1.07
C VAL A 289 -4.32 -26.19 -1.90
N ALA A 290 -4.15 -26.19 -3.23
CA ALA A 290 -4.75 -27.19 -4.11
C ALA A 290 -4.38 -28.64 -3.74
N HIS A 291 -3.14 -28.84 -3.29
CA HIS A 291 -2.64 -30.16 -2.89
C HIS A 291 -2.73 -30.42 -1.38
N ALA A 292 -3.11 -29.44 -0.57
CA ALA A 292 -3.16 -29.60 0.88
C ALA A 292 -4.15 -30.66 1.34
N ARG A 293 -5.24 -30.91 0.58
CA ARG A 293 -6.26 -31.87 0.93
C ARG A 293 -5.72 -33.30 1.11
N ASP A 294 -4.91 -33.74 0.18
CA ASP A 294 -4.50 -35.15 0.04
C ASP A 294 -3.09 -35.41 0.60
N ARG A 295 -2.34 -34.39 1.00
CA ARG A 295 -1.03 -34.51 1.62
C ARG A 295 -1.10 -34.72 3.12
N SER A 296 -0.16 -35.49 3.65
CA SER A 296 0.15 -35.48 5.09
C SER A 296 0.67 -34.09 5.51
N ARG A 297 0.72 -33.84 6.83
CA ARG A 297 1.28 -32.60 7.36
C ARG A 297 2.74 -32.43 6.96
N GLU A 298 3.53 -33.49 7.07
CA GLU A 298 4.96 -33.49 6.74
C GLU A 298 5.21 -33.20 5.26
N GLU A 299 4.43 -33.82 4.36
CA GLU A 299 4.52 -33.58 2.92
C GLU A 299 4.11 -32.15 2.55
N ALA A 300 3.07 -31.64 3.18
CA ALA A 300 2.60 -30.27 2.94
C ALA A 300 3.61 -29.23 3.44
N PHE A 301 4.18 -29.42 4.64
CA PHE A 301 5.18 -28.53 5.22
C PHE A 301 6.49 -28.56 4.41
N ALA A 302 6.92 -29.73 3.94
CA ALA A 302 8.05 -29.83 3.02
C ALA A 302 7.80 -29.06 1.70
N ALA A 303 6.57 -29.09 1.19
CA ALA A 303 6.21 -28.35 -0.02
C ALA A 303 6.15 -26.81 0.23
N GLU A 304 5.71 -26.39 1.43
CA GLU A 304 5.78 -24.98 1.83
C GLU A 304 7.23 -24.50 1.94
N ASP A 305 8.14 -25.30 2.55
CA ASP A 305 9.58 -25.01 2.64
C ASP A 305 10.21 -24.77 1.26
N GLU A 306 9.93 -25.65 0.30
CA GLU A 306 10.45 -25.54 -1.07
C GLU A 306 9.91 -24.30 -1.78
N ALA A 307 8.60 -24.04 -1.67
CA ALA A 307 7.97 -22.88 -2.28
C ALA A 307 8.49 -21.57 -1.66
N LEU A 308 8.67 -21.54 -0.34
CA LEU A 308 9.22 -20.41 0.39
C LEU A 308 10.67 -20.15 -0.03
N ALA A 309 11.49 -21.20 -0.14
CA ALA A 309 12.90 -21.09 -0.56
C ALA A 309 13.04 -20.53 -1.98
N ASP A 310 12.20 -21.00 -2.93
CA ASP A 310 12.18 -20.47 -4.29
C ASP A 310 11.85 -18.98 -4.31
N LEU A 311 10.85 -18.56 -3.52
CA LEU A 311 10.36 -17.18 -3.52
C LEU A 311 11.30 -16.23 -2.76
N ILE A 312 11.93 -16.64 -1.66
CA ILE A 312 12.91 -15.82 -0.93
C ILE A 312 14.06 -15.39 -1.84
N LEU A 313 14.44 -16.23 -2.78
CA LEU A 313 15.51 -15.96 -3.73
C LEU A 313 15.02 -15.33 -5.05
N SER A 314 13.80 -14.78 -5.07
CA SER A 314 13.25 -14.09 -6.23
C SER A 314 13.44 -12.58 -6.16
N ASP A 315 13.59 -11.93 -7.31
CA ASP A 315 13.64 -10.47 -7.41
C ASP A 315 12.29 -9.84 -7.03
N GLU A 316 11.17 -10.52 -7.28
CA GLU A 316 9.83 -10.06 -6.90
C GLU A 316 9.68 -9.93 -5.39
N MET A 317 10.22 -10.85 -4.62
CA MET A 317 10.22 -10.77 -3.16
C MET A 317 11.12 -9.62 -2.68
N ARG A 318 12.33 -9.50 -3.24
CA ARG A 318 13.25 -8.39 -2.91
C ARG A 318 12.62 -7.04 -3.20
N ALA A 319 12.00 -6.89 -4.36
CA ALA A 319 11.27 -5.69 -4.74
C ALA A 319 10.09 -5.41 -3.79
N SER A 320 9.35 -6.47 -3.39
CA SER A 320 8.23 -6.34 -2.46
C SER A 320 8.67 -5.88 -1.06
N VAL A 321 9.77 -6.44 -0.53
CA VAL A 321 10.33 -6.03 0.77
C VAL A 321 10.86 -4.60 0.70
N TYR A 322 11.51 -4.23 -0.39
CA TYR A 322 11.93 -2.85 -0.64
C TYR A 322 10.73 -1.90 -0.64
N ALA A 323 9.69 -2.19 -1.41
CA ALA A 323 8.45 -1.39 -1.47
C ALA A 323 7.79 -1.29 -0.09
N PHE A 324 7.68 -2.40 0.64
CA PHE A 324 7.16 -2.42 2.00
C PHE A 324 8.00 -1.53 2.94
N GLY A 325 9.32 -1.58 2.81
CA GLY A 325 10.24 -0.73 3.55
C GLY A 325 10.06 0.77 3.27
N LEU A 326 9.81 1.13 2.01
CA LEU A 326 9.51 2.51 1.61
C LEU A 326 8.20 3.00 2.23
N VAL A 327 7.14 2.21 2.11
CA VAL A 327 5.79 2.58 2.56
C VAL A 327 5.67 2.61 4.09
N SER A 328 6.28 1.62 4.78
CA SER A 328 6.21 1.50 6.25
C SER A 328 7.27 2.33 6.98
N GLY A 329 8.22 2.87 6.26
CA GLY A 329 9.46 3.41 6.80
C GLY A 329 9.38 4.67 7.63
N GLY A 330 8.23 5.20 8.05
CA GLY A 330 7.99 6.23 9.10
C GLY A 330 9.06 7.33 9.32
N LYS A 331 10.07 7.41 8.46
CA LYS A 331 11.17 8.36 8.56
C LYS A 331 10.76 9.71 7.96
N ARG A 332 11.41 10.76 8.45
CA ARG A 332 11.31 12.11 7.88
C ARG A 332 11.48 12.03 6.36
N PRO A 333 10.55 12.60 5.57
CA PRO A 333 10.67 12.62 4.11
C PRO A 333 12.01 13.23 3.69
N VAL A 334 12.63 12.66 2.65
CA VAL A 334 13.90 13.18 2.10
C VAL A 334 13.71 14.62 1.66
N GLY A 335 14.60 15.51 2.11
CA GLY A 335 14.56 16.95 1.79
C GLY A 335 13.54 17.77 2.61
N ALA A 336 12.71 17.15 3.46
CA ALA A 336 11.76 17.90 4.27
C ALA A 336 12.47 18.82 5.29
N PRO A 337 11.99 20.07 5.47
CA PRO A 337 12.55 21.01 6.45
C PRO A 337 12.29 20.55 7.88
N ASP A 338 12.90 21.22 8.86
CA ASP A 338 12.66 20.89 10.27
C ASP A 338 11.17 21.00 10.62
N ALA A 339 10.61 19.95 11.23
CA ALA A 339 9.21 19.93 11.64
C ALA A 339 8.85 21.01 12.67
N ALA A 340 9.83 21.50 13.43
CA ALA A 340 9.66 22.60 14.38
C ALA A 340 9.32 23.94 13.70
N LEU A 341 9.57 24.08 12.40
CA LEU A 341 9.22 25.27 11.61
C LEU A 341 7.75 25.30 11.20
N ALA A 342 7.02 24.19 11.38
CA ALA A 342 5.62 24.10 10.97
C ALA A 342 4.75 25.06 11.78
N ARG A 343 3.94 25.87 11.11
CA ARG A 343 2.96 26.75 11.72
C ARG A 343 1.74 25.96 12.19
N PRO A 344 1.12 26.32 13.31
CA PRO A 344 -0.13 25.73 13.75
C PRO A 344 -1.24 25.96 12.72
N VAL A 345 -2.03 24.92 12.43
CA VAL A 345 -3.22 25.02 11.59
C VAL A 345 -4.43 24.68 12.45
N THR A 346 -5.24 25.69 12.74
CA THR A 346 -6.43 25.62 13.60
C THR A 346 -7.71 25.87 12.83
N ARG A 347 -7.63 26.50 11.64
CA ARG A 347 -8.74 26.77 10.74
C ARG A 347 -8.27 26.72 9.28
N VAL A 348 -9.05 26.06 8.42
CA VAL A 348 -8.70 25.91 7.00
C VAL A 348 -9.77 26.51 6.11
N GLY A 349 -9.32 27.28 5.10
CA GLY A 349 -10.12 27.72 3.98
C GLY A 349 -9.90 26.83 2.76
N ILE A 350 -10.95 26.63 1.96
CA ILE A 350 -10.85 25.98 0.65
C ILE A 350 -11.53 26.89 -0.38
N VAL A 351 -10.81 27.23 -1.43
CA VAL A 351 -11.38 28.01 -2.54
C VAL A 351 -11.68 27.05 -3.68
N GLY A 352 -12.97 26.94 -4.00
CA GLY A 352 -13.57 25.94 -4.86
C GLY A 352 -14.52 25.03 -4.08
N ALA A 353 -15.60 24.57 -4.71
CA ALA A 353 -16.58 23.63 -4.16
C ALA A 353 -16.82 22.44 -5.08
N GLY A 354 -15.84 22.14 -5.94
CA GLY A 354 -15.87 20.97 -6.83
C GLY A 354 -15.59 19.66 -6.10
N LEU A 355 -15.49 18.58 -6.86
CA LEU A 355 -15.27 17.22 -6.35
C LEU A 355 -14.04 17.10 -5.42
N MET A 356 -12.89 17.61 -5.87
CA MET A 356 -11.65 17.56 -5.07
C MET A 356 -11.76 18.42 -3.81
N ALA A 357 -12.29 19.63 -3.93
CA ALA A 357 -12.48 20.54 -2.79
C ALA A 357 -13.34 19.89 -1.69
N ALA A 358 -14.47 19.27 -2.05
CA ALA A 358 -15.36 18.59 -1.09
C ALA A 358 -14.70 17.40 -0.40
N GLN A 359 -13.91 16.58 -1.16
CA GLN A 359 -13.19 15.45 -0.58
C GLN A 359 -12.06 15.91 0.36
N ILE A 360 -11.32 16.96 -0.01
CA ILE A 360 -10.26 17.56 0.82
C ILE A 360 -10.88 18.15 2.08
N ALA A 361 -12.01 18.90 1.97
CA ALA A 361 -12.74 19.46 3.11
C ALA A 361 -13.14 18.38 4.11
N LEU A 362 -13.74 17.30 3.64
CA LEU A 362 -14.14 16.16 4.46
C LEU A 362 -12.93 15.52 5.16
N LEU A 363 -11.83 15.31 4.47
CA LEU A 363 -10.62 14.71 5.03
C LEU A 363 -10.00 15.62 6.12
N LEU A 364 -9.89 16.92 5.85
CA LEU A 364 -9.39 17.92 6.81
C LEU A 364 -10.25 17.96 8.08
N ALA A 365 -11.55 18.10 7.93
CA ALA A 365 -12.48 18.12 9.06
C ALA A 365 -12.39 16.81 9.88
N GLN A 366 -12.30 15.65 9.22
CA GLN A 366 -12.25 14.34 9.88
C GLN A 366 -10.91 14.08 10.60
N ARG A 367 -9.78 14.45 9.99
CA ARG A 367 -8.45 14.06 10.46
C ARG A 367 -7.70 15.14 11.21
N LEU A 368 -7.76 16.38 10.74
CA LEU A 368 -7.22 17.53 11.46
C LEU A 368 -8.11 17.91 12.65
N GLY A 369 -9.44 17.72 12.52
CA GLY A 369 -10.40 18.08 13.54
C GLY A 369 -10.58 19.59 13.72
N VAL A 370 -10.38 20.37 12.65
CA VAL A 370 -10.46 21.83 12.64
C VAL A 370 -11.68 22.29 11.81
N PRO A 371 -12.23 23.51 12.07
CA PRO A 371 -13.22 24.10 11.19
C PRO A 371 -12.70 24.30 9.78
N VAL A 372 -13.54 24.00 8.79
CA VAL A 372 -13.26 24.18 7.37
C VAL A 372 -14.29 25.12 6.75
N VAL A 373 -13.82 26.13 6.04
CA VAL A 373 -14.65 27.08 5.29
C VAL A 373 -14.46 26.83 3.82
N MET A 374 -15.51 26.40 3.12
CA MET A 374 -15.49 26.16 1.67
C MET A 374 -16.15 27.34 0.95
N ARG A 375 -15.40 28.01 0.08
CA ARG A 375 -15.85 29.19 -0.67
C ARG A 375 -15.94 28.91 -2.15
N ASP A 376 -17.04 29.32 -2.80
CA ASP A 376 -17.13 29.37 -4.28
C ASP A 376 -17.82 30.67 -4.73
N LEU A 377 -17.98 30.85 -6.04
CA LEU A 377 -18.48 32.07 -6.66
C LEU A 377 -19.95 32.34 -6.37
N ASP A 378 -20.74 31.28 -6.22
CA ASP A 378 -22.20 31.37 -6.03
C ASP A 378 -22.72 30.29 -5.08
N ASP A 379 -23.93 30.52 -4.55
CA ASP A 379 -24.57 29.65 -3.56
C ASP A 379 -24.90 28.25 -4.13
N GLU A 380 -25.15 28.11 -5.44
CA GLU A 380 -25.43 26.81 -6.07
C GLU A 380 -24.21 25.90 -6.00
N ARG A 381 -23.03 26.40 -6.36
CA ARG A 381 -21.77 25.66 -6.29
C ARG A 381 -21.41 25.30 -4.85
N VAL A 382 -21.57 26.26 -3.93
CA VAL A 382 -21.36 26.04 -2.50
C VAL A 382 -22.29 24.93 -1.98
N ALA A 383 -23.59 25.00 -2.31
CA ALA A 383 -24.56 23.99 -1.90
C ALA A 383 -24.21 22.59 -2.45
N LYS A 384 -23.78 22.50 -3.73
CA LYS A 384 -23.33 21.25 -4.36
C LYS A 384 -22.11 20.67 -3.65
N GLY A 385 -21.14 21.50 -3.28
CA GLY A 385 -19.95 21.07 -2.56
C GLY A 385 -20.29 20.56 -1.15
N LEU A 386 -21.15 21.25 -0.42
CA LEU A 386 -21.64 20.82 0.91
C LEU A 386 -22.45 19.51 0.82
N GLU A 387 -23.23 19.32 -0.24
CA GLU A 387 -23.95 18.07 -0.48
C GLU A 387 -23.00 16.90 -0.74
N ALA A 388 -21.90 17.12 -1.48
CA ALA A 388 -20.87 16.11 -1.66
C ALA A 388 -20.18 15.72 -0.34
N VAL A 389 -19.93 16.70 0.55
CA VAL A 389 -19.44 16.44 1.92
C VAL A 389 -20.46 15.62 2.71
N ARG A 390 -21.75 15.98 2.68
CA ARG A 390 -22.84 15.25 3.36
C ARG A 390 -22.92 13.81 2.90
N SER A 391 -22.96 13.57 1.60
CA SER A 391 -22.97 12.22 1.01
C SER A 391 -21.75 11.40 1.42
N GLY A 392 -20.58 12.04 1.55
CA GLY A 392 -19.37 11.41 2.08
C GLY A 392 -19.51 10.96 3.54
N VAL A 393 -20.09 11.80 4.39
CA VAL A 393 -20.35 11.50 5.82
C VAL A 393 -21.41 10.39 5.96
N GLU A 394 -22.47 10.42 5.17
CA GLU A 394 -23.51 9.39 5.16
C GLU A 394 -22.95 8.01 4.80
N ARG A 395 -22.08 7.94 3.78
CA ARG A 395 -21.38 6.70 3.39
C ARG A 395 -20.49 6.17 4.52
N LEU A 396 -19.78 7.03 5.25
CA LEU A 396 -18.97 6.62 6.40
C LEU A 396 -19.85 6.08 7.54
N THR A 397 -21.02 6.69 7.76
CA THR A 397 -21.98 6.31 8.78
C THR A 397 -22.65 4.99 8.44
N SER A 398 -23.12 4.81 7.18
CA SER A 398 -23.77 3.57 6.72
C SER A 398 -22.84 2.35 6.76
N THR A 399 -21.53 2.58 6.61
CA THR A 399 -20.50 1.53 6.71
C THR A 399 -20.02 1.29 8.15
N GLY A 400 -20.60 1.97 9.16
CA GLY A 400 -20.20 1.84 10.56
C GLY A 400 -18.83 2.46 10.91
N ARG A 401 -18.22 3.20 9.96
CA ARG A 401 -16.92 3.87 10.18
C ARG A 401 -17.04 5.16 10.98
N LEU A 402 -18.24 5.69 11.11
CA LEU A 402 -18.54 6.91 11.83
C LEU A 402 -19.82 6.73 12.62
N SER A 403 -19.81 7.10 13.92
CA SER A 403 -21.03 7.11 14.72
C SER A 403 -21.93 8.30 14.37
N PRO A 404 -23.26 8.23 14.57
CA PRO A 404 -24.16 9.35 14.29
C PRO A 404 -23.77 10.66 14.98
N ALA A 405 -23.31 10.59 16.24
CA ALA A 405 -22.83 11.77 16.96
C ALA A 405 -21.55 12.36 16.35
N ALA A 406 -20.63 11.52 15.89
CA ALA A 406 -19.43 11.99 15.18
C ALA A 406 -19.76 12.56 13.81
N ALA A 407 -20.75 11.98 13.10
CA ALA A 407 -21.27 12.49 11.84
C ALA A 407 -21.83 13.92 11.97
N SER A 408 -22.67 14.15 12.98
CA SER A 408 -23.24 15.47 13.26
C SER A 408 -22.16 16.53 13.56
N ARG A 409 -21.15 16.17 14.38
CA ARG A 409 -20.02 17.08 14.67
C ARG A 409 -19.22 17.40 13.41
N LEU A 410 -18.97 16.40 12.57
CA LEU A 410 -18.20 16.55 11.34
C LEU A 410 -18.93 17.46 10.33
N LEU A 411 -20.24 17.27 10.14
CA LEU A 411 -21.05 18.16 9.31
C LEU A 411 -21.07 19.59 9.83
N GLY A 412 -21.15 19.78 11.16
CA GLY A 412 -21.10 21.10 11.78
C GLY A 412 -19.74 21.79 11.70
N SER A 413 -18.67 21.07 11.38
CA SER A 413 -17.31 21.65 11.24
C SER A 413 -17.00 22.16 9.84
N VAL A 414 -17.83 21.86 8.82
CA VAL A 414 -17.67 22.35 7.45
C VAL A 414 -18.78 23.33 7.13
N ARG A 415 -18.43 24.56 6.78
CA ARG A 415 -19.38 25.59 6.33
C ARG A 415 -19.05 26.08 4.94
N GLY A 416 -20.07 26.49 4.21
CA GLY A 416 -19.93 27.11 2.89
C GLY A 416 -20.13 28.63 2.96
N THR A 417 -19.53 29.35 2.02
CA THR A 417 -19.69 30.80 1.86
C THR A 417 -19.40 31.23 0.43
N THR A 418 -19.97 32.37 0.03
CA THR A 418 -19.58 33.08 -1.20
C THR A 418 -18.68 34.28 -0.89
N ASP A 419 -18.60 34.70 0.39
CA ASP A 419 -17.80 35.83 0.82
C ASP A 419 -16.32 35.40 1.07
N LEU A 420 -15.40 36.10 0.43
CA LEU A 420 -13.96 35.84 0.60
C LEU A 420 -13.48 36.29 2.01
N ALA A 421 -14.11 37.30 2.63
CA ALA A 421 -13.77 37.79 3.98
C ALA A 421 -13.91 36.70 5.05
N ASP A 422 -14.75 35.69 4.83
CA ASP A 422 -14.89 34.53 5.73
C ASP A 422 -13.63 33.67 5.87
N LEU A 423 -12.64 33.88 4.98
CA LEU A 423 -11.33 33.20 5.04
C LEU A 423 -10.30 33.97 5.88
N ALA A 424 -10.58 35.15 6.37
CA ALA A 424 -9.63 36.05 7.05
C ALA A 424 -8.89 35.38 8.24
N ASP A 425 -9.58 34.51 8.98
CA ASP A 425 -9.03 33.82 10.15
C ASP A 425 -8.44 32.43 9.82
N CYS A 426 -8.26 32.07 8.53
CA CYS A 426 -7.70 30.80 8.14
C CYS A 426 -6.16 30.83 8.21
N ASP A 427 -5.58 29.80 8.85
CA ASP A 427 -4.13 29.61 8.93
C ASP A 427 -3.57 28.94 7.65
N LEU A 428 -4.43 28.21 6.96
CA LEU A 428 -4.15 27.52 5.69
C LEU A 428 -5.32 27.75 4.75
N VAL A 429 -5.04 28.17 3.53
CA VAL A 429 -6.04 28.19 2.44
C VAL A 429 -5.59 27.32 1.30
N ILE A 430 -6.46 26.36 0.90
CA ILE A 430 -6.18 25.44 -0.22
C ILE A 430 -7.04 25.87 -1.41
N GLU A 431 -6.38 26.25 -2.50
CA GLU A 431 -7.01 26.52 -3.78
C GLU A 431 -7.27 25.20 -4.53
N ALA A 432 -8.50 24.93 -4.95
CA ALA A 432 -8.94 23.76 -5.69
C ALA A 432 -10.00 24.11 -6.76
N VAL A 433 -9.78 25.23 -7.48
CA VAL A 433 -10.62 25.66 -8.58
C VAL A 433 -10.20 25.00 -9.91
N THR A 434 -10.88 25.34 -11.02
CA THR A 434 -10.57 24.84 -12.36
C THR A 434 -9.11 25.05 -12.74
N GLU A 435 -8.50 24.07 -13.42
CA GLU A 435 -7.08 24.00 -13.77
C GLU A 435 -6.73 25.00 -14.90
N VAL A 436 -6.80 26.30 -14.57
CA VAL A 436 -6.47 27.43 -15.46
C VAL A 436 -5.56 28.39 -14.70
N LEU A 437 -4.31 28.56 -15.16
CA LEU A 437 -3.27 29.33 -14.49
C LEU A 437 -3.72 30.78 -14.18
N SER A 438 -4.31 31.48 -15.14
CA SER A 438 -4.77 32.85 -14.96
C SER A 438 -5.88 32.99 -13.91
N LEU A 439 -6.74 31.97 -13.76
CA LEU A 439 -7.76 31.91 -12.72
C LEU A 439 -7.11 31.72 -11.35
N LYS A 440 -6.19 30.76 -11.23
CA LYS A 440 -5.51 30.46 -9.96
C LYS A 440 -4.67 31.65 -9.47
N LYS A 441 -3.97 32.33 -10.36
CA LYS A 441 -3.24 33.60 -10.04
C LYS A 441 -4.18 34.65 -9.45
N ARG A 442 -5.35 34.86 -10.07
CA ARG A 442 -6.36 35.80 -9.57
C ARG A 442 -6.90 35.39 -8.21
N VAL A 443 -7.23 34.11 -8.02
CA VAL A 443 -7.69 33.58 -6.74
C VAL A 443 -6.66 33.81 -5.64
N PHE A 444 -5.40 33.53 -5.89
CA PHE A 444 -4.35 33.78 -4.91
C PHE A 444 -4.18 35.27 -4.58
N ALA A 445 -4.23 36.14 -5.58
CA ALA A 445 -4.15 37.57 -5.35
C ALA A 445 -5.32 38.10 -4.51
N GLU A 446 -6.55 37.58 -4.72
CA GLU A 446 -7.73 37.93 -3.95
C GLU A 446 -7.64 37.40 -2.50
N VAL A 447 -7.22 36.12 -2.33
CA VAL A 447 -7.07 35.48 -1.02
C VAL A 447 -5.99 36.19 -0.19
N GLU A 448 -4.88 36.56 -0.81
CA GLU A 448 -3.77 37.25 -0.15
C GLU A 448 -4.21 38.55 0.57
N GLN A 449 -5.20 39.26 0.02
CA GLN A 449 -5.69 40.53 0.55
C GLN A 449 -6.53 40.37 1.86
N VAL A 450 -7.04 39.18 2.12
CA VAL A 450 -7.98 38.97 3.24
C VAL A 450 -7.38 38.12 4.36
N VAL A 451 -6.45 37.19 4.05
CA VAL A 451 -5.88 36.32 5.08
C VAL A 451 -4.66 36.95 5.76
N SER A 452 -4.34 36.47 6.97
CA SER A 452 -3.11 36.88 7.68
C SER A 452 -1.86 36.69 6.79
N PRO A 453 -0.86 37.59 6.88
CA PRO A 453 0.44 37.39 6.24
C PRO A 453 1.13 36.08 6.63
N ASP A 454 0.81 35.52 7.80
CA ASP A 454 1.35 34.25 8.28
C ASP A 454 0.60 33.03 7.76
N ALA A 455 -0.57 33.21 7.14
CA ALA A 455 -1.34 32.10 6.57
C ALA A 455 -0.59 31.47 5.40
N VAL A 456 -0.57 30.12 5.37
CA VAL A 456 -0.02 29.36 4.25
C VAL A 456 -1.06 29.28 3.13
N LEU A 457 -0.64 29.58 1.91
CA LEU A 457 -1.45 29.42 0.70
C LEU A 457 -1.02 28.15 -0.02
N ALA A 458 -1.97 27.24 -0.24
CA ALA A 458 -1.69 25.99 -0.93
C ALA A 458 -2.53 25.85 -2.21
N THR A 459 -1.99 25.18 -3.23
CA THR A 459 -2.76 24.79 -4.43
C THR A 459 -2.81 23.27 -4.57
N ASN A 460 -3.96 22.76 -5.00
CA ASN A 460 -4.11 21.35 -5.36
C ASN A 460 -3.95 21.14 -6.89
N THR A 461 -3.18 21.98 -7.56
CA THR A 461 -2.89 21.81 -8.99
C THR A 461 -2.25 20.46 -9.27
N SER A 462 -2.57 19.90 -10.43
CA SER A 462 -2.03 18.60 -10.87
C SER A 462 -0.85 18.71 -11.83
N ALA A 463 -0.63 19.87 -12.45
CA ALA A 463 0.42 20.05 -13.46
C ALA A 463 0.94 21.48 -13.58
N LEU A 464 0.14 22.49 -13.21
CA LEU A 464 0.50 23.90 -13.40
C LEU A 464 1.58 24.35 -12.41
N SER A 465 2.46 25.27 -12.84
CA SER A 465 3.56 25.80 -12.04
C SER A 465 3.07 26.60 -10.84
N VAL A 466 3.42 26.15 -9.65
CA VAL A 466 3.17 26.83 -8.36
C VAL A 466 3.98 28.12 -8.30
N THR A 467 5.19 28.15 -8.85
CA THR A 467 6.05 29.34 -8.98
C THR A 467 5.35 30.43 -9.77
N GLN A 468 4.76 30.09 -10.92
CA GLN A 468 4.03 31.06 -11.72
C GLN A 468 2.78 31.58 -11.03
N MET A 469 2.08 30.72 -10.27
CA MET A 469 0.91 31.14 -9.48
C MET A 469 1.26 32.15 -8.41
N ALA A 470 2.43 31.98 -7.77
CA ALA A 470 2.89 32.84 -6.69
C ALA A 470 3.62 34.11 -7.16
N ALA A 471 4.00 34.20 -8.45
CA ALA A 471 4.93 35.23 -8.95
C ALA A 471 4.50 36.67 -8.67
N ASP A 472 3.21 36.96 -8.74
CA ASP A 472 2.65 38.31 -8.61
C ASP A 472 2.18 38.66 -7.18
N LEU A 473 2.36 37.74 -6.22
CA LEU A 473 1.96 37.96 -4.82
C LEU A 473 2.99 38.83 -4.07
N GLN A 474 2.52 39.51 -3.03
CA GLN A 474 3.39 40.27 -2.12
C GLN A 474 4.24 39.33 -1.25
N HIS A 475 3.67 38.15 -0.87
CA HIS A 475 4.27 37.13 -0.02
C HIS A 475 4.31 35.77 -0.70
N PRO A 476 5.03 35.60 -1.83
CA PRO A 476 5.09 34.34 -2.56
C PRO A 476 5.78 33.22 -1.78
N GLU A 477 6.56 33.55 -0.73
CA GLU A 477 7.27 32.59 0.11
C GLU A 477 6.33 31.71 0.96
N ARG A 478 5.07 32.10 1.11
CA ARG A 478 4.05 31.29 1.84
C ARG A 478 3.24 30.34 0.96
N VAL A 479 3.57 30.29 -0.33
CA VAL A 479 2.87 29.43 -1.28
C VAL A 479 3.53 28.07 -1.37
N VAL A 480 2.73 26.98 -1.33
CA VAL A 480 3.16 25.58 -1.44
C VAL A 480 2.15 24.78 -2.28
N GLY A 481 2.61 23.80 -3.04
CA GLY A 481 1.69 22.83 -3.67
C GLY A 481 1.36 21.70 -2.70
N LEU A 482 0.09 21.31 -2.63
CA LEU A 482 -0.39 20.10 -1.93
C LEU A 482 -1.24 19.30 -2.89
N HIS A 483 -0.57 18.48 -3.71
CA HIS A 483 -1.24 17.68 -4.74
C HIS A 483 -1.81 16.40 -4.16
N PHE A 484 -3.14 16.35 -4.00
CA PHE A 484 -3.89 15.19 -3.55
C PHE A 484 -4.38 14.36 -4.75
N PHE A 485 -4.53 13.06 -4.55
CA PHE A 485 -5.00 12.13 -5.57
C PHE A 485 -6.45 11.69 -5.32
N ASN A 486 -7.22 11.54 -6.38
CA ASN A 486 -8.61 11.06 -6.32
C ASN A 486 -8.67 9.52 -6.29
N PRO A 487 -9.45 8.89 -5.37
CA PRO A 487 -10.26 9.48 -4.28
C PRO A 487 -9.40 9.92 -3.09
N VAL A 488 -9.58 11.17 -2.64
CA VAL A 488 -8.72 11.78 -1.62
C VAL A 488 -8.65 10.97 -0.32
N ALA A 489 -9.74 10.35 0.11
CA ALA A 489 -9.75 9.54 1.34
C ALA A 489 -8.99 8.21 1.20
N ALA A 490 -8.90 7.65 -0.01
CA ALA A 490 -8.29 6.35 -0.29
C ALA A 490 -6.80 6.45 -0.65
N MET A 491 -6.45 7.40 -1.50
CA MET A 491 -5.07 7.55 -1.99
C MET A 491 -4.14 8.05 -0.89
N PRO A 492 -3.09 7.30 -0.53
CA PRO A 492 -2.25 7.64 0.63
C PRO A 492 -1.20 8.72 0.35
N LEU A 493 -0.92 9.07 -0.90
CA LEU A 493 0.11 10.03 -1.29
C LEU A 493 -0.37 11.49 -1.23
N VAL A 494 0.55 12.38 -0.87
CA VAL A 494 0.50 13.82 -1.19
C VAL A 494 1.87 14.24 -1.71
N GLU A 495 1.92 14.77 -2.92
CA GLU A 495 3.11 15.46 -3.42
C GLU A 495 3.13 16.88 -2.82
N VAL A 496 4.16 17.18 -2.03
CA VAL A 496 4.38 18.51 -1.45
C VAL A 496 5.32 19.25 -2.39
N VAL A 497 4.76 20.21 -3.14
CA VAL A 497 5.47 20.88 -4.24
C VAL A 497 6.14 22.14 -3.72
N GLN A 498 7.46 22.20 -3.87
CA GLN A 498 8.26 23.36 -3.53
C GLN A 498 8.41 24.29 -4.74
N ALA A 499 7.77 25.45 -4.69
CA ALA A 499 8.01 26.52 -5.65
C ALA A 499 9.37 27.20 -5.40
N GLU A 500 9.85 28.01 -6.33
CA GLU A 500 11.16 28.65 -6.25
C GLU A 500 11.35 29.50 -4.97
N ARG A 501 10.28 30.15 -4.51
CA ARG A 501 10.32 31.05 -3.34
C ARG A 501 9.67 30.46 -2.09
N THR A 502 9.15 29.23 -2.10
CA THR A 502 8.51 28.61 -0.94
C THR A 502 9.46 28.58 0.26
N SER A 503 9.01 29.15 1.37
CA SER A 503 9.80 29.20 2.62
C SER A 503 9.85 27.83 3.33
N PRO A 504 10.88 27.59 4.14
CA PRO A 504 10.94 26.37 4.98
C PRO A 504 9.72 26.19 5.90
N GLU A 505 9.14 27.31 6.40
CA GLU A 505 7.96 27.30 7.28
C GLU A 505 6.70 26.84 6.54
N ALA A 506 6.47 27.38 5.33
CA ALA A 506 5.33 26.98 4.49
C ALA A 506 5.45 25.51 4.11
N LEU A 507 6.65 25.07 3.72
CA LEU A 507 6.94 23.70 3.36
C LEU A 507 6.74 22.75 4.58
N ALA A 508 7.31 23.10 5.75
CA ALA A 508 7.14 22.33 6.99
C ALA A 508 5.66 22.20 7.39
N THR A 509 4.87 23.28 7.20
CA THR A 509 3.44 23.28 7.47
C THR A 509 2.71 22.33 6.53
N GLY A 510 3.04 22.30 5.23
CA GLY A 510 2.49 21.35 4.28
C GLY A 510 2.77 19.89 4.69
N PHE A 511 4.00 19.56 5.08
CA PHE A 511 4.36 18.24 5.61
C PHE A 511 3.62 17.89 6.90
N ALA A 512 3.50 18.83 7.84
CA ALA A 512 2.78 18.61 9.09
C ALA A 512 1.29 18.32 8.86
N VAL A 513 0.66 19.05 7.93
CA VAL A 513 -0.73 18.84 7.52
C VAL A 513 -0.87 17.44 6.89
N ALA A 514 -0.04 17.08 5.92
CA ALA A 514 -0.08 15.77 5.28
C ALA A 514 0.09 14.62 6.30
N SER A 515 1.00 14.75 7.24
CA SER A 515 1.22 13.79 8.33
C SER A 515 -0.01 13.63 9.23
N ARG A 516 -0.63 14.74 9.66
CA ARG A 516 -1.86 14.70 10.47
C ARG A 516 -3.04 14.11 9.71
N LEU A 517 -3.08 14.27 8.39
CA LEU A 517 -4.06 13.62 7.51
C LEU A 517 -3.77 12.11 7.31
N ARG A 518 -2.69 11.59 7.88
CA ARG A 518 -2.18 10.24 7.72
C ARG A 518 -1.88 9.92 6.24
N LYS A 519 -1.30 10.89 5.55
CA LYS A 519 -0.80 10.77 4.18
C LYS A 519 0.72 10.65 4.20
N THR A 520 1.23 9.91 3.25
CA THR A 520 2.68 9.89 2.96
C THR A 520 2.99 11.09 2.08
N ALA A 521 3.83 11.99 2.57
CA ALA A 521 4.24 13.18 1.85
C ALA A 521 5.59 12.95 1.16
N VAL A 522 5.70 13.34 -0.10
CA VAL A 522 6.95 13.34 -0.87
C VAL A 522 7.24 14.76 -1.31
N LEU A 523 8.47 15.23 -1.06
CA LEU A 523 8.94 16.52 -1.55
C LEU A 523 9.22 16.42 -3.05
N VAL A 524 8.61 17.32 -3.82
CA VAL A 524 8.84 17.45 -5.26
C VAL A 524 9.13 18.90 -5.63
N ALA A 525 10.01 19.12 -6.59
CA ALA A 525 10.21 20.46 -7.14
C ALA A 525 9.05 20.84 -8.08
N ASP A 526 8.80 22.14 -8.20
CA ASP A 526 7.82 22.69 -9.12
C ASP A 526 8.25 22.49 -10.57
N ARG A 527 7.88 21.37 -11.15
CA ARG A 527 8.11 20.96 -12.54
C ARG A 527 6.83 20.40 -13.14
N PRO A 528 6.61 20.53 -14.46
CA PRO A 528 5.38 20.08 -15.12
C PRO A 528 5.02 18.63 -14.80
N GLY A 529 3.80 18.41 -14.33
CA GLY A 529 3.24 17.09 -14.01
C GLY A 529 3.82 16.39 -12.76
N PHE A 530 4.73 17.05 -12.04
CA PHE A 530 5.42 16.54 -10.85
C PHE A 530 6.01 15.14 -11.07
N VAL A 531 5.67 14.13 -10.26
CA VAL A 531 6.16 12.76 -10.45
C VAL A 531 5.10 11.85 -11.05
N VAL A 532 3.96 11.71 -10.36
CA VAL A 532 2.96 10.69 -10.73
C VAL A 532 2.34 10.98 -12.09
N ASN A 533 1.82 12.19 -12.28
CA ASN A 533 1.14 12.54 -13.54
C ASN A 533 2.13 12.54 -14.71
N ARG A 534 3.36 12.99 -14.50
CA ARG A 534 4.40 13.01 -15.53
C ARG A 534 4.69 11.60 -16.07
N LEU A 535 4.85 10.61 -15.18
CA LEU A 535 5.12 9.22 -15.59
C LEU A 535 3.85 8.50 -16.07
N LEU A 536 2.71 8.72 -15.41
CA LEU A 536 1.47 8.03 -15.76
C LEU A 536 0.93 8.48 -17.12
N VAL A 537 0.95 9.79 -17.38
CA VAL A 537 0.49 10.35 -18.66
C VAL A 537 1.46 10.00 -19.79
N LEU A 538 2.77 9.92 -19.50
CA LEU A 538 3.74 9.42 -20.49
C LEU A 538 3.47 7.97 -20.85
N LEU A 539 3.24 7.09 -19.86
CA LEU A 539 2.90 5.69 -20.08
C LEU A 539 1.66 5.56 -20.99
N LEU A 540 0.58 6.25 -20.63
CA LEU A 540 -0.66 6.23 -21.41
C LEU A 540 -0.46 6.84 -22.81
N GLY A 541 0.31 7.92 -22.92
CA GLY A 541 0.64 8.55 -24.18
C GLY A 541 1.40 7.62 -25.13
N VAL A 542 2.36 6.84 -24.64
CA VAL A 542 3.12 5.85 -25.44
C VAL A 542 2.22 4.69 -25.91
N ILE A 543 1.28 4.25 -25.05
CA ILE A 543 0.30 3.22 -25.44
C ILE A 543 -0.58 3.71 -26.58
N VAL A 544 -1.11 4.93 -26.44
CA VAL A 544 -1.94 5.55 -27.48
C VAL A 544 -1.14 5.82 -28.77
N ASP A 545 0.11 6.28 -28.66
CA ASP A 545 1.02 6.48 -29.80
C ASP A 545 1.25 5.18 -30.60
N ALA A 546 1.35 4.03 -29.88
CA ALA A 546 1.44 2.73 -30.56
C ALA A 546 0.16 2.41 -31.35
N VAL A 547 -1.02 2.72 -30.82
CA VAL A 547 -2.29 2.54 -31.56
C VAL A 547 -2.37 3.45 -32.77
N GLU A 548 -1.93 4.70 -32.65
CA GLU A 548 -1.88 5.65 -33.77
C GLU A 548 -0.89 5.23 -34.87
N LYS A 549 0.14 4.44 -34.52
CA LYS A 549 1.05 3.79 -35.48
C LYS A 549 0.46 2.55 -36.12
N GLY A 550 -0.75 2.14 -35.73
CA GLY A 550 -1.47 1.02 -36.33
C GLY A 550 -1.46 -0.28 -35.50
N THR A 551 -0.94 -0.24 -34.29
CA THR A 551 -1.08 -1.37 -33.37
C THR A 551 -2.56 -1.53 -32.99
N PRO A 552 -3.15 -2.74 -33.08
CA PRO A 552 -4.53 -2.95 -32.62
C PRO A 552 -4.70 -2.57 -31.14
N VAL A 553 -5.82 -1.92 -30.80
CA VAL A 553 -6.07 -1.43 -29.42
C VAL A 553 -5.98 -2.54 -28.38
N GLU A 554 -6.48 -3.75 -28.70
CA GLU A 554 -6.41 -4.90 -27.78
C GLU A 554 -4.97 -5.40 -27.59
N VAL A 555 -4.10 -5.27 -28.61
CA VAL A 555 -2.66 -5.61 -28.49
C VAL A 555 -1.98 -4.60 -27.56
N ALA A 556 -2.21 -3.32 -27.78
CA ALA A 556 -1.67 -2.25 -26.95
C ALA A 556 -2.16 -2.35 -25.49
N ASP A 557 -3.44 -2.68 -25.26
CA ASP A 557 -4.04 -2.83 -23.94
C ASP A 557 -3.44 -4.03 -23.16
N ARG A 558 -3.08 -5.11 -23.86
CA ARG A 558 -2.46 -6.28 -23.25
C ARG A 558 -0.96 -6.17 -23.02
N ALA A 559 -0.30 -5.22 -23.67
CA ALA A 559 1.17 -5.11 -23.66
C ALA A 559 1.78 -4.95 -22.25
N LEU A 560 1.03 -4.35 -21.31
CA LEU A 560 1.50 -4.14 -19.92
C LEU A 560 1.16 -5.28 -18.95
N ARG A 561 0.58 -6.40 -19.40
CA ARG A 561 0.28 -7.57 -18.55
C ARG A 561 1.49 -8.07 -17.76
N PRO A 562 2.72 -8.10 -18.30
CA PRO A 562 3.90 -8.52 -17.54
C PRO A 562 4.18 -7.65 -16.30
N LEU A 563 3.69 -6.41 -16.25
CA LEU A 563 3.81 -5.53 -15.09
C LEU A 563 2.83 -5.88 -13.96
N GLY A 564 1.76 -6.63 -14.24
CA GLY A 564 0.73 -6.95 -13.25
C GLY A 564 0.11 -5.71 -12.60
N LEU A 565 -0.11 -4.66 -13.37
CA LEU A 565 -0.77 -3.43 -12.92
C LEU A 565 -2.21 -3.73 -12.50
N PRO A 566 -2.80 -2.93 -11.60
CA PRO A 566 -4.13 -3.19 -11.04
C PRO A 566 -5.26 -3.11 -12.07
N MET A 567 -5.02 -2.45 -13.21
CA MET A 567 -5.96 -2.35 -14.32
C MET A 567 -5.20 -2.20 -15.65
N PRO A 568 -5.81 -2.62 -16.79
CA PRO A 568 -5.25 -2.40 -18.12
C PRO A 568 -5.14 -0.91 -18.48
N PRO A 569 -4.28 -0.52 -19.43
CA PRO A 569 -4.08 0.88 -19.83
C PRO A 569 -5.35 1.64 -20.21
N PHE A 570 -6.24 1.06 -21.02
CA PHE A 570 -7.46 1.76 -21.42
C PHE A 570 -8.51 1.83 -20.31
N GLU A 571 -8.57 0.88 -19.37
CA GLU A 571 -9.38 1.01 -18.16
C GLU A 571 -8.86 2.13 -17.25
N LEU A 572 -7.55 2.26 -17.12
CA LEU A 572 -6.92 3.37 -16.40
C LEU A 572 -7.22 4.70 -17.08
N PHE A 573 -7.18 4.72 -18.42
CA PHE A 573 -7.49 5.89 -19.22
C PHE A 573 -8.96 6.34 -19.06
N ASP A 574 -9.90 5.38 -19.03
CA ASP A 574 -11.33 5.61 -18.74
C ASP A 574 -11.51 6.20 -17.32
N LEU A 575 -10.76 5.68 -16.33
CA LEU A 575 -10.80 6.14 -14.94
C LEU A 575 -10.28 7.58 -14.78
N VAL A 576 -9.19 7.94 -15.46
CA VAL A 576 -8.63 9.30 -15.49
C VAL A 576 -9.54 10.26 -16.23
N GLY A 577 -10.23 9.78 -17.23
CA GLY A 577 -11.05 10.53 -18.18
C GLY A 577 -10.24 10.97 -19.39
N PRO A 578 -10.64 10.55 -20.61
CA PRO A 578 -9.91 10.85 -21.86
C PRO A 578 -9.62 12.33 -22.07
N ALA A 579 -10.57 13.20 -21.77
CA ALA A 579 -10.40 14.66 -21.90
C ALA A 579 -9.32 15.21 -20.93
N VAL A 580 -9.27 14.69 -19.70
CA VAL A 580 -8.26 15.08 -18.72
C VAL A 580 -6.89 14.57 -19.16
N GLY A 581 -6.81 13.30 -19.60
CA GLY A 581 -5.57 12.70 -20.11
C GLY A 581 -5.01 13.47 -21.30
N LEU A 582 -5.85 13.83 -22.28
CA LEU A 582 -5.46 14.63 -23.44
C LEU A 582 -4.96 16.02 -23.03
N HIS A 583 -5.68 16.70 -22.13
CA HIS A 583 -5.29 18.03 -21.65
C HIS A 583 -3.91 18.01 -21.00
N VAL A 584 -3.68 17.07 -20.07
CA VAL A 584 -2.38 16.95 -19.37
C VAL A 584 -1.27 16.53 -20.35
N LEU A 585 -1.53 15.60 -21.27
CA LEU A 585 -0.57 15.18 -22.31
C LEU A 585 -0.13 16.38 -23.18
N THR A 586 -1.10 17.20 -23.61
CA THR A 586 -0.84 18.40 -24.40
C THR A 586 0.00 19.41 -23.61
N SER A 587 -0.37 19.71 -22.36
CA SER A 587 0.38 20.63 -21.51
C SER A 587 1.81 20.15 -21.25
N LEU A 588 1.99 18.85 -20.96
CA LEU A 588 3.32 18.27 -20.77
C LEU A 588 4.17 18.34 -22.06
N ARG A 589 3.54 18.15 -23.21
CA ARG A 589 4.23 18.31 -24.50
C ARG A 589 4.62 19.76 -24.78
N GLU A 590 3.77 20.72 -24.46
CA GLU A 590 4.10 22.16 -24.59
C GLU A 590 5.29 22.54 -23.73
N ASP A 591 5.36 22.05 -22.50
CA ASP A 591 6.42 22.37 -21.53
C ASP A 591 7.72 21.56 -21.73
N LEU A 592 7.61 20.28 -22.11
CA LEU A 592 8.71 19.31 -22.13
C LEU A 592 9.08 18.80 -23.53
N GLY A 593 8.38 19.30 -24.57
CA GLY A 593 8.68 19.02 -25.98
C GLY A 593 8.36 17.58 -26.40
N GLU A 594 9.16 17.06 -27.34
CA GLU A 594 8.92 15.78 -28.00
C GLU A 594 9.09 14.54 -27.11
N ARG A 595 9.41 14.72 -25.84
CA ARG A 595 9.42 13.64 -24.84
C ARG A 595 8.00 13.06 -24.65
N PHE A 596 6.98 13.87 -24.92
CA PHE A 596 5.57 13.46 -24.82
C PHE A 596 4.97 13.39 -26.24
N PRO A 597 4.32 12.28 -26.62
CA PRO A 597 3.78 12.12 -27.95
C PRO A 597 2.57 13.05 -28.20
N ARG A 598 2.32 13.36 -29.48
CA ARG A 598 1.05 13.93 -29.92
C ARG A 598 0.02 12.81 -30.06
N SER A 599 -1.26 13.13 -29.93
CA SER A 599 -2.30 12.15 -30.11
C SER A 599 -3.52 12.75 -30.82
N PRO A 600 -3.51 12.84 -32.16
CA PRO A 600 -4.66 13.32 -32.93
C PRO A 600 -5.87 12.37 -32.84
N GLY A 601 -5.65 11.05 -32.74
CA GLY A 601 -6.72 10.08 -32.56
C GLY A 601 -7.41 10.22 -31.20
N LEU A 602 -6.64 10.46 -30.12
CA LEU A 602 -7.20 10.74 -28.82
C LEU A 602 -8.02 12.05 -28.82
N ALA A 603 -7.56 13.09 -29.53
CA ALA A 603 -8.29 14.34 -29.66
C ALA A 603 -9.68 14.11 -30.29
N ARG A 604 -9.73 13.33 -31.38
CA ARG A 604 -11.01 12.94 -32.02
C ARG A 604 -11.90 12.13 -31.08
N LEU A 605 -11.32 11.17 -30.35
CA LEU A 605 -12.06 10.33 -29.42
C LEU A 605 -12.73 11.15 -28.31
N VAL A 606 -12.04 12.21 -27.83
CA VAL A 606 -12.57 13.17 -26.86
C VAL A 606 -13.66 14.05 -27.47
N GLU A 607 -13.48 14.53 -28.73
CA GLU A 607 -14.50 15.33 -29.46
C GLU A 607 -15.78 14.52 -29.66
N ASP A 608 -15.65 13.23 -30.02
CA ASP A 608 -16.78 12.33 -30.27
C ASP A 608 -17.47 11.87 -28.97
N GLY A 609 -16.88 12.10 -27.83
CA GLY A 609 -17.38 11.66 -26.51
C GLY A 609 -17.47 10.13 -26.38
N THR A 610 -16.59 9.39 -27.05
CA THR A 610 -16.64 7.93 -27.18
C THR A 610 -16.16 7.26 -25.89
N THR A 611 -16.89 6.25 -25.42
CA THR A 611 -16.48 5.39 -24.32
C THR A 611 -15.31 4.49 -24.76
N VAL A 612 -14.26 4.37 -23.95
CA VAL A 612 -13.05 3.63 -24.34
C VAL A 612 -13.03 2.18 -23.88
N VAL A 613 -13.90 1.80 -22.94
CA VAL A 613 -13.97 0.43 -22.39
C VAL A 613 -15.40 -0.11 -22.39
N LEU A 614 -15.52 -1.43 -22.48
CA LEU A 614 -16.76 -2.17 -22.32
C LEU A 614 -17.01 -2.51 -20.83
N PRO A 615 -18.25 -2.86 -20.44
CA PRO A 615 -18.53 -3.35 -19.10
C PRO A 615 -17.68 -4.59 -18.75
N ALA A 616 -17.22 -4.70 -17.51
CA ALA A 616 -16.51 -5.88 -17.04
C ALA A 616 -17.40 -7.12 -17.10
N ALA A 617 -16.84 -8.27 -17.47
CA ALA A 617 -17.55 -9.55 -17.56
C ALA A 617 -18.01 -10.08 -16.17
N GLY A 618 -17.49 -9.54 -15.08
CA GLY A 618 -17.85 -9.94 -13.72
C GLY A 618 -17.23 -9.03 -12.66
N LYS A 619 -17.72 -9.15 -11.43
CA LYS A 619 -17.26 -8.32 -10.31
C LYS A 619 -15.75 -8.54 -10.04
N GLY A 620 -14.99 -7.45 -10.12
CA GLY A 620 -13.54 -7.44 -9.85
C GLY A 620 -12.71 -8.06 -10.97
N LEU A 621 -13.26 -8.19 -12.16
CA LEU A 621 -12.52 -8.41 -13.41
C LEU A 621 -12.26 -7.07 -14.10
N PRO A 622 -11.14 -6.95 -14.86
CA PRO A 622 -10.86 -5.74 -15.61
C PRO A 622 -11.91 -5.47 -16.69
N LYS A 623 -12.11 -4.20 -17.02
CA LYS A 623 -12.93 -3.78 -18.14
C LYS A 623 -12.11 -3.92 -19.42
N PRO A 624 -12.58 -4.67 -20.43
CA PRO A 624 -11.87 -4.75 -21.71
C PRO A 624 -11.98 -3.45 -22.49
N VAL A 625 -10.94 -3.11 -23.26
CA VAL A 625 -11.00 -2.00 -24.21
C VAL A 625 -12.10 -2.25 -25.25
N ASP A 626 -12.80 -1.17 -25.68
CA ASP A 626 -13.78 -1.28 -26.75
C ASP A 626 -13.07 -1.31 -28.12
N PRO A 627 -13.15 -2.42 -28.88
CA PRO A 627 -12.52 -2.50 -30.20
C PRO A 627 -13.01 -1.44 -31.19
N ALA A 628 -14.21 -0.89 -30.98
CA ALA A 628 -14.79 0.12 -31.87
C ALA A 628 -13.97 1.42 -31.92
N ILE A 629 -13.19 1.74 -30.87
CA ILE A 629 -12.33 2.93 -30.88
C ILE A 629 -11.19 2.84 -31.90
N GLN A 630 -10.84 1.64 -32.38
CA GLN A 630 -9.82 1.45 -33.43
C GLN A 630 -10.09 2.28 -34.66
N ALA A 631 -11.37 2.36 -35.10
CA ALA A 631 -11.74 3.11 -36.28
C ALA A 631 -11.42 4.61 -36.17
N THR A 632 -11.53 5.21 -34.98
CA THR A 632 -11.17 6.61 -34.73
C THR A 632 -9.67 6.84 -34.90
N PHE A 633 -8.85 5.90 -34.39
CA PHE A 633 -7.40 5.97 -34.53
C PHE A 633 -6.95 5.71 -35.98
N ASP A 634 -7.58 4.76 -36.68
CA ASP A 634 -7.28 4.46 -38.08
C ASP A 634 -7.59 5.66 -38.99
N ALA A 635 -8.72 6.35 -38.75
CA ALA A 635 -9.08 7.56 -39.48
C ALA A 635 -8.09 8.73 -39.20
N ALA A 636 -7.53 8.81 -37.98
CA ALA A 636 -6.49 9.79 -37.66
C ALA A 636 -5.18 9.46 -38.39
N ARG A 637 -4.78 8.18 -38.40
CA ARG A 637 -3.58 7.68 -39.09
C ARG A 637 -3.62 7.86 -40.59
N GLU A 638 -4.77 7.66 -41.23
CA GLU A 638 -4.95 7.92 -42.67
C GLU A 638 -4.70 9.39 -43.03
N ALA A 639 -5.06 10.30 -42.12
CA ALA A 639 -4.82 11.74 -42.32
C ALA A 639 -3.35 12.13 -42.05
N GLU A 640 -2.68 11.51 -41.08
CA GLU A 640 -1.30 11.76 -40.68
C GLU A 640 -0.60 10.46 -40.26
N PRO A 641 0.14 9.75 -41.14
CA PRO A 641 0.87 8.55 -40.77
C PRO A 641 2.00 8.82 -39.75
N LEU A 642 2.03 8.13 -38.60
CA LEU A 642 2.95 8.38 -37.49
C LEU A 642 4.03 7.31 -37.32
N GLY A 643 4.03 6.22 -38.09
CA GLY A 643 5.03 5.16 -38.02
C GLY A 643 4.45 3.77 -38.28
N GLU A 644 5.19 2.73 -37.86
CA GLU A 644 4.82 1.34 -38.06
C GLU A 644 4.21 0.73 -36.79
N PRO A 645 3.29 -0.25 -36.93
CA PRO A 645 2.67 -0.94 -35.80
C PRO A 645 3.71 -1.77 -35.02
N LEU A 646 3.48 -1.94 -33.72
CA LEU A 646 4.26 -2.74 -32.82
C LEU A 646 3.48 -3.99 -32.35
N ASP A 647 4.17 -5.06 -32.00
CA ASP A 647 3.60 -6.17 -31.24
C ASP A 647 3.58 -5.86 -29.72
N GLU A 648 3.01 -6.74 -28.90
CA GLU A 648 2.92 -6.57 -27.45
C GLU A 648 4.30 -6.30 -26.80
N ALA A 649 5.34 -7.01 -27.24
CA ALA A 649 6.70 -6.86 -26.71
C ALA A 649 7.30 -5.49 -27.10
N GLY A 650 7.08 -5.06 -28.34
CA GLY A 650 7.53 -3.77 -28.84
C GLY A 650 6.84 -2.59 -28.14
N VAL A 651 5.53 -2.71 -27.86
CA VAL A 651 4.81 -1.70 -27.06
C VAL A 651 5.35 -1.64 -25.63
N LEU A 652 5.54 -2.79 -24.98
CA LEU A 652 6.12 -2.84 -23.62
C LEU A 652 7.53 -2.21 -23.60
N ASP A 653 8.40 -2.58 -24.54
CA ASP A 653 9.75 -2.00 -24.59
C ASP A 653 9.74 -0.49 -24.84
N SER A 654 8.83 0.00 -25.68
CA SER A 654 8.64 1.43 -25.92
C SER A 654 8.23 2.17 -24.64
N VAL A 655 7.28 1.60 -23.88
CA VAL A 655 6.84 2.16 -22.59
C VAL A 655 8.00 2.18 -21.59
N LEU A 656 8.69 1.06 -21.39
CA LEU A 656 9.81 0.97 -20.44
C LEU A 656 10.95 1.91 -20.81
N THR A 657 11.26 2.02 -22.11
CA THR A 657 12.30 2.93 -22.62
C THR A 657 11.93 4.40 -22.38
N ALA A 658 10.67 4.78 -22.66
CA ALA A 658 10.20 6.15 -22.43
C ALA A 658 10.22 6.52 -20.94
N LEU A 659 9.68 5.65 -20.10
CA LEU A 659 9.67 5.84 -18.64
C LEU A 659 11.10 5.92 -18.07
N THR A 660 12.01 5.05 -18.52
CA THR A 660 13.41 5.07 -18.06
C THR A 660 14.09 6.40 -18.40
N ARG A 661 13.90 6.87 -19.63
CA ARG A 661 14.48 8.16 -20.09
C ARG A 661 13.93 9.32 -19.28
N GLU A 662 12.61 9.32 -19.06
CA GLU A 662 11.95 10.38 -18.31
C GLU A 662 12.33 10.39 -16.83
N ILE A 663 12.49 9.22 -16.20
CA ILE A 663 13.04 9.09 -14.84
C ILE A 663 14.46 9.65 -14.77
N GLY A 664 15.31 9.38 -15.76
CA GLY A 664 16.63 10.00 -15.88
C GLY A 664 16.54 11.52 -15.89
N HIS A 665 15.70 12.08 -16.75
CA HIS A 665 15.47 13.53 -16.79
C HIS A 665 14.95 14.09 -15.46
N MET A 666 14.00 13.43 -14.83
CA MET A 666 13.45 13.89 -13.54
C MET A 666 14.51 13.96 -12.44
N LEU A 667 15.44 13.01 -12.38
CA LEU A 667 16.53 13.00 -11.43
C LEU A 667 17.56 14.09 -11.76
N ASP A 668 17.90 14.26 -13.04
CA ASP A 668 18.87 15.28 -13.51
C ASP A 668 18.30 16.71 -13.35
N GLU A 669 16.99 16.91 -13.55
CA GLU A 669 16.27 18.17 -13.34
C GLU A 669 15.97 18.45 -11.85
N GLY A 670 16.27 17.51 -10.96
CA GLY A 670 16.01 17.63 -9.51
C GLY A 670 14.52 17.70 -9.15
N VAL A 671 13.64 17.05 -9.94
CA VAL A 671 12.21 16.96 -9.60
C VAL A 671 12.05 16.28 -8.24
N VAL A 672 12.83 15.25 -8.02
CA VAL A 672 13.03 14.55 -6.73
C VAL A 672 14.52 14.28 -6.53
N ALA A 673 14.92 14.07 -5.28
CA ALA A 673 16.32 13.85 -4.94
C ALA A 673 16.80 12.40 -5.20
N THR A 674 15.89 11.42 -5.19
CA THR A 674 16.25 10.00 -5.24
C THR A 674 15.25 9.15 -6.02
N PRO A 675 15.70 8.03 -6.63
CA PRO A 675 14.81 7.07 -7.27
C PRO A 675 13.74 6.49 -6.31
N GLN A 676 14.07 6.34 -5.03
CA GLN A 676 13.15 5.85 -4.00
C GLN A 676 11.92 6.75 -3.83
N GLN A 677 12.06 8.07 -4.03
CA GLN A 677 10.91 8.99 -4.01
C GLN A 677 10.00 8.75 -5.22
N ILE A 678 10.56 8.44 -6.40
CA ILE A 678 9.78 8.06 -7.59
C ILE A 678 9.01 6.77 -7.31
N ASP A 679 9.70 5.73 -6.78
CA ASP A 679 9.07 4.46 -6.45
C ASP A 679 7.92 4.64 -5.45
N LEU A 680 8.13 5.43 -4.40
CA LEU A 680 7.11 5.73 -3.40
C LEU A 680 5.90 6.45 -4.01
N CYS A 681 6.14 7.42 -4.90
CA CYS A 681 5.08 8.11 -5.64
C CYS A 681 4.29 7.15 -6.55
N MET A 682 4.96 6.27 -7.28
CA MET A 682 4.30 5.33 -8.18
C MET A 682 3.52 4.25 -7.42
N ILE A 683 4.03 3.75 -6.31
CA ILE A 683 3.31 2.80 -5.45
C ILE A 683 2.06 3.45 -4.86
N LEU A 684 2.18 4.63 -4.25
CA LEU A 684 1.12 5.25 -3.46
C LEU A 684 0.18 6.16 -4.27
N GLY A 685 0.66 6.70 -5.40
CA GLY A 685 -0.10 7.62 -6.25
C GLY A 685 -0.68 6.97 -7.51
N ALA A 686 0.01 5.97 -8.07
CA ALA A 686 -0.44 5.25 -9.27
C ALA A 686 -0.82 3.79 -9.04
N GLY A 687 -0.68 3.28 -7.80
CA GLY A 687 -1.08 1.92 -7.43
C GLY A 687 -0.16 0.83 -7.99
N TRP A 688 1.11 1.13 -8.26
CA TRP A 688 2.07 0.12 -8.73
C TRP A 688 2.32 -0.95 -7.67
N GLY A 689 2.42 -2.21 -8.12
CA GLY A 689 2.50 -3.34 -7.22
C GLY A 689 3.85 -3.44 -6.49
N PHE A 690 3.82 -3.97 -5.27
CA PHE A 690 5.03 -4.21 -4.47
C PHE A 690 6.03 -5.14 -5.16
N HIS A 691 5.56 -6.12 -5.92
CA HIS A 691 6.41 -7.05 -6.70
C HIS A 691 7.28 -6.36 -7.76
N LEU A 692 6.94 -5.13 -8.15
CA LEU A 692 7.76 -4.28 -9.02
C LEU A 692 8.73 -3.40 -8.22
N GLY A 693 8.51 -3.26 -6.92
CA GLY A 693 9.27 -2.35 -6.07
C GLY A 693 8.95 -0.86 -6.26
N GLY A 694 7.88 -0.53 -6.95
CA GLY A 694 7.64 0.73 -7.63
C GLY A 694 7.97 0.56 -9.10
N ILE A 695 8.79 1.42 -9.68
CA ILE A 695 9.15 1.33 -11.09
C ILE A 695 10.66 1.09 -11.30
N THR A 696 11.51 1.75 -10.52
CA THR A 696 12.96 1.75 -10.75
C THR A 696 13.61 0.38 -10.56
N PRO A 697 13.20 -0.48 -9.58
CA PRO A 697 13.71 -1.83 -9.48
C PRO A 697 13.38 -2.70 -10.70
N TYR A 698 12.19 -2.53 -11.26
CA TYR A 698 11.78 -3.28 -12.45
C TYR A 698 12.60 -2.88 -13.68
N LEU A 699 12.86 -1.59 -13.88
CA LEU A 699 13.71 -1.08 -14.96
C LEU A 699 15.17 -1.57 -14.83
N ASP A 700 15.69 -1.67 -13.61
CA ASP A 700 17.01 -2.24 -13.33
C ASP A 700 17.05 -3.74 -13.62
N ARG A 701 16.03 -4.49 -13.18
CA ARG A 701 15.93 -5.94 -13.35
C ARG A 701 15.82 -6.35 -14.82
N THR A 702 15.12 -5.57 -15.63
CA THR A 702 15.00 -5.82 -17.08
C THR A 702 16.18 -5.33 -17.89
N GLY A 703 17.18 -4.69 -17.27
CA GLY A 703 18.32 -4.09 -17.96
C GLY A 703 17.97 -2.82 -18.75
N CYS A 704 16.74 -2.33 -18.64
CA CYS A 704 16.29 -1.16 -19.38
C CYS A 704 17.04 0.12 -18.92
N SER A 705 17.29 0.26 -17.61
CA SER A 705 18.04 1.39 -17.06
C SER A 705 19.48 1.44 -17.58
N GLU A 706 20.18 0.30 -17.63
CA GLU A 706 21.54 0.23 -18.18
C GLU A 706 21.55 0.50 -19.68
N ARG A 707 20.60 -0.06 -20.42
CA ARG A 707 20.49 0.15 -21.88
C ARG A 707 20.20 1.62 -22.23
N VAL A 708 19.36 2.31 -21.46
CA VAL A 708 18.87 3.66 -21.79
C VAL A 708 19.72 4.75 -21.15
N LEU A 709 20.14 4.56 -19.88
CA LEU A 709 20.86 5.56 -19.09
C LEU A 709 22.34 5.25 -18.91
N GLY A 710 22.80 4.06 -19.33
CA GLY A 710 24.17 3.58 -19.09
C GLY A 710 24.49 3.27 -17.63
N ARG A 711 23.47 3.21 -16.75
CA ARG A 711 23.63 2.95 -15.30
C ARG A 711 22.36 2.37 -14.71
N ARG A 712 22.50 1.69 -13.58
CA ARG A 712 21.37 1.30 -12.73
C ARG A 712 20.81 2.54 -12.01
N LEU A 713 19.54 2.49 -11.68
CA LEU A 713 18.86 3.52 -10.88
C LEU A 713 19.05 3.27 -9.37
N LEU A 714 19.09 1.99 -8.95
CA LEU A 714 19.32 1.59 -7.57
C LEU A 714 20.64 0.79 -7.45
N PRO A 715 21.31 0.87 -6.29
CA PRO A 715 22.44 0.00 -6.02
C PRO A 715 22.05 -1.48 -6.08
N ASP A 716 22.97 -2.34 -6.51
CA ASP A 716 22.78 -3.78 -6.55
C ASP A 716 22.46 -4.33 -5.13
N GLY A 717 21.56 -5.30 -5.06
CA GLY A 717 21.09 -5.91 -3.81
C GLY A 717 20.10 -5.06 -3.01
N VAL A 718 19.71 -3.86 -3.47
CA VAL A 718 18.72 -3.03 -2.76
C VAL A 718 17.29 -3.55 -2.96
N ALA A 719 16.92 -3.87 -4.18
CA ALA A 719 15.58 -4.34 -4.55
C ALA A 719 15.62 -5.53 -5.53
N ASN A 720 16.73 -6.19 -5.61
CA ASN A 720 16.99 -7.40 -6.41
C ASN A 720 17.88 -8.37 -5.63
N VAL A 721 17.95 -9.62 -6.07
CA VAL A 721 18.97 -10.55 -5.59
C VAL A 721 20.33 -10.02 -6.02
N PRO A 722 21.33 -9.87 -5.12
CA PRO A 722 22.65 -9.37 -5.50
C PRO A 722 23.26 -10.22 -6.62
N THR A 723 23.83 -9.57 -7.61
CA THR A 723 24.63 -10.25 -8.63
C THR A 723 25.96 -10.67 -7.99
N ALA A 724 26.33 -11.96 -8.11
CA ALA A 724 27.51 -12.56 -7.49
C ALA A 724 28.83 -11.95 -8.05
#